data_abcfff89fc330d6e03fea47e9be748a5
#
_entry.id   abcfff89fc330d6e03fea47e9be748a5
#
_cell.length_a   1.000
_cell.length_b   1.000
_cell.length_c   1.000
_cell.angle_alpha   90.00
_cell.angle_beta   90.00
_cell.angle_gamma   90.00
#
_symmetry.space_group_name_H-M   'P 1'
#
loop_
_entity.id
_entity.type
_entity.pdbx_description
1 polymer ?
#
loop_
_entity_poly.entity_id
_entity_poly.type
_entity_poly.pdbx_seq_one_letter_code
_entity_poly.pdbx_strand_id
1 'polypeptide(L)'
;MKPMVLNTNKFQTACFFYMLFFSITIFAQEPADFVNPFIGTSNYGAAFPGPIAPRGMASISPFNVAGVKNTPMEKDSQWLSNPYVNENTFLTGFSQVNLSGVGCPELGVILLMPTTGNVEIDHLKYGSTYSNEVAKAAYYSVNIDKYKVKGEFTASKRVGISRFTFPKGQSNILLNLGLGLTNEEGAMIKVVSSTEIEGMRSVGSFCYNSPEDAYPVYFVAQFSKPADKFGVWKKPAKYNGVEAQWMGYNGKARIMENTIKTVVGDSIGSYFTYKFDKQETVEVKIGISYVSIDNARENLAKEVGNRSFDAIYKETYNEWNEELSKILVEGGTKDDNTIFYTALYHTLIHPNTLNDINGQYPVIKRTKIAKTDDTRYTVFSLWDTYRNVHPLMSLVYPKQQSDMIKSMLTMFDENGWLPKWELNSTETFTMVGDPASIVITDTYMRGIRDYDVNKAYYAMLKGADNVENNPLRPGLKDYIKKGYLTTDNKGPVSTTQEYNISDYSISLMANEFGDKDNVKRFKERSLSYRKLFDKNLNLLRPRTPDGKWYEPFDPNSGANFEENVGFIEGNAWQYNFMVPHDIIGLKKLMGGDQAFSAQLQKIFDTKQFDMANEPDIANPYLFNYVKGEEYKAQEMVKKLVREYFKNEPKGLPGNDDTGTMSAWLVYSMMGIYPISPGDPIYTITAPMFHRVTIKLDPRYYKKDSIVIERQINNGGKINSIELNGKTLNSFFISHDDFVNGTKLKVIQN
;
A
#
# COMPACT_ATOMS: atom_id res chain seq x y z
N MET A 1 -20.18 100.18 35.78
CA MET A 1 -20.51 99.45 34.59
C MET A 1 -19.68 98.15 34.56
N LYS A 2 -20.30 97.00 34.81
CA LYS A 2 -19.61 95.69 34.87
C LYS A 2 -19.67 95.07 33.51
N PRO A 3 -18.58 94.40 33.01
CA PRO A 3 -18.67 93.54 31.85
C PRO A 3 -19.01 92.15 32.26
N MET A 4 -19.76 91.54 31.40
CA MET A 4 -20.35 90.18 31.45
C MET A 4 -19.29 89.15 31.13
N VAL A 5 -19.19 88.11 31.96
CA VAL A 5 -18.30 86.93 31.73
C VAL A 5 -19.06 85.92 30.94
N LEU A 6 -18.51 85.56 29.77
CA LEU A 6 -18.97 84.42 28.94
C LEU A 6 -18.30 83.13 29.41
N ASN A 7 -19.14 82.15 29.76
CA ASN A 7 -18.75 80.81 30.20
C ASN A 7 -18.70 79.90 28.96
N THR A 8 -17.53 79.40 28.59
CA THR A 8 -17.36 78.45 27.50
C THR A 8 -17.32 77.02 28.04
N ASN A 9 -18.40 76.31 27.84
CA ASN A 9 -18.47 74.84 28.05
C ASN A 9 -17.62 74.13 27.00
N LYS A 10 -16.62 73.36 27.47
CA LYS A 10 -15.86 72.40 26.65
C LYS A 10 -16.66 71.16 26.49
N PHE A 11 -17.10 70.89 25.25
CA PHE A 11 -17.53 69.52 24.82
C PHE A 11 -16.28 68.65 24.62
N GLN A 12 -16.08 67.67 25.48
CA GLN A 12 -15.14 66.62 25.24
C GLN A 12 -15.88 65.48 24.44
N THR A 13 -15.55 65.41 23.15
CA THR A 13 -15.98 64.28 22.29
C THR A 13 -15.04 63.11 22.57
N ALA A 14 -15.54 62.09 23.30
CA ALA A 14 -14.83 60.84 23.48
C ALA A 14 -15.01 60.01 22.20
N CYS A 15 -13.98 59.92 21.37
CA CYS A 15 -13.90 58.90 20.29
C CYS A 15 -13.62 57.55 20.90
N PHE A 16 -14.63 56.69 21.02
CA PHE A 16 -14.47 55.27 21.28
C PHE A 16 -13.98 54.60 19.99
N PHE A 17 -12.69 54.28 19.90
CA PHE A 17 -12.14 53.36 18.92
C PHE A 17 -12.56 51.94 19.33
N TYR A 18 -13.57 51.38 18.66
CA TYR A 18 -13.82 49.96 18.67
C TYR A 18 -12.74 49.30 17.81
N MET A 19 -11.65 48.78 18.44
CA MET A 19 -10.78 47.79 17.82
C MET A 19 -11.55 46.50 17.74
N LEU A 20 -12.13 46.22 16.58
CA LEU A 20 -12.54 44.87 16.19
C LEU A 20 -11.27 44.02 16.08
N PHE A 21 -10.95 43.29 17.14
CA PHE A 21 -10.05 42.14 17.05
C PHE A 21 -10.77 41.08 16.20
N PHE A 22 -10.54 41.08 14.90
CA PHE A 22 -10.72 39.87 14.09
C PHE A 22 -9.69 38.89 14.62
N SER A 23 -10.10 38.02 15.52
CA SER A 23 -9.36 36.78 15.80
C SER A 23 -9.41 35.97 14.53
N ILE A 24 -8.39 36.12 13.68
CA ILE A 24 -8.09 35.15 12.64
C ILE A 24 -7.73 33.88 13.43
N THR A 25 -8.71 33.03 13.66
CA THR A 25 -8.45 31.64 14.03
C THR A 25 -7.71 31.03 12.84
N ILE A 26 -6.38 31.07 12.91
CA ILE A 26 -5.55 30.22 12.07
C ILE A 26 -5.89 28.82 12.54
N PHE A 27 -6.83 28.16 11.86
CA PHE A 27 -7.00 26.72 12.03
C PHE A 27 -5.66 26.12 11.64
N ALA A 28 -4.98 25.48 12.59
CA ALA A 28 -3.83 24.66 12.28
C ALA A 28 -4.26 23.64 11.23
N GLN A 29 -3.50 23.52 10.15
CA GLN A 29 -3.80 22.57 9.08
C GLN A 29 -3.73 21.16 9.66
N GLU A 30 -4.79 20.38 9.48
CA GLU A 30 -4.89 19.00 9.97
C GLU A 30 -3.98 18.08 9.15
N PRO A 31 -3.46 16.97 9.71
CA PRO A 31 -2.65 15.99 8.98
C PRO A 31 -3.27 15.53 7.66
N ALA A 32 -4.57 15.27 7.62
CA ALA A 32 -5.29 14.86 6.42
C ALA A 32 -5.33 15.92 5.32
N ASP A 33 -5.17 17.20 5.65
CA ASP A 33 -5.12 18.30 4.67
C ASP A 33 -3.81 18.31 3.85
N PHE A 34 -2.75 17.67 4.36
CA PHE A 34 -1.48 17.55 3.65
C PHE A 34 -1.44 16.41 2.66
N VAL A 35 -2.39 15.47 2.70
CA VAL A 35 -2.39 14.31 1.81
C VAL A 35 -2.63 14.74 0.36
N ASN A 36 -1.69 14.38 -0.51
CA ASN A 36 -1.77 14.53 -1.96
C ASN A 36 -1.81 13.16 -2.66
N PRO A 37 -2.98 12.59 -2.93
CA PRO A 37 -3.10 11.26 -3.53
C PRO A 37 -2.57 11.16 -4.97
N PHE A 38 -2.17 12.26 -5.61
CA PHE A 38 -1.50 12.20 -6.91
C PHE A 38 -0.05 11.73 -6.83
N ILE A 39 0.60 11.79 -5.67
CA ILE A 39 1.97 11.27 -5.49
C ILE A 39 1.96 9.76 -5.76
N GLY A 40 2.85 9.28 -6.63
CA GLY A 40 2.95 7.87 -7.01
C GLY A 40 2.01 7.43 -8.13
N THR A 41 1.25 8.34 -8.76
CA THR A 41 0.37 8.02 -9.90
C THR A 41 1.08 8.03 -11.25
N SER A 42 2.38 8.25 -11.25
CA SER A 42 3.30 8.16 -12.40
C SER A 42 4.50 7.31 -12.02
N ASN A 43 5.36 7.04 -12.99
CA ASN A 43 6.66 6.39 -12.77
C ASN A 43 6.60 5.10 -11.95
N TYR A 44 5.62 4.25 -12.22
CA TYR A 44 5.39 2.96 -11.53
C TYR A 44 5.06 3.01 -10.04
N GLY A 45 4.77 4.17 -9.47
CA GLY A 45 4.33 4.22 -8.07
C GLY A 45 3.09 3.38 -7.78
N ALA A 46 2.32 3.08 -8.82
CA ALA A 46 1.10 2.26 -8.82
C ALA A 46 0.06 2.75 -7.78
N ALA A 47 0.11 4.02 -7.40
CA ALA A 47 -0.89 4.67 -6.57
C ALA A 47 -2.06 5.20 -7.44
N PHE A 48 -3.24 5.39 -6.84
CA PHE A 48 -4.39 5.98 -7.50
C PHE A 48 -4.91 7.19 -6.71
N PRO A 49 -5.47 8.22 -7.40
CA PRO A 49 -5.80 9.49 -6.74
C PRO A 49 -7.17 9.51 -6.06
N GLY A 50 -7.95 8.46 -6.21
CA GLY A 50 -9.35 8.43 -5.76
C GLY A 50 -9.53 8.11 -4.28
N PRO A 51 -10.75 8.28 -3.73
CA PRO A 51 -11.01 8.09 -2.31
C PRO A 51 -11.04 6.62 -1.90
N ILE A 52 -10.54 6.37 -0.71
CA ILE A 52 -10.63 5.13 0.05
C ILE A 52 -10.71 5.49 1.53
N ALA A 53 -11.38 4.70 2.36
CA ALA A 53 -11.28 4.79 3.82
C ALA A 53 -10.01 4.12 4.32
N PRO A 54 -9.49 4.44 5.53
CA PRO A 54 -8.37 3.72 6.10
C PRO A 54 -8.61 2.20 6.07
N ARG A 55 -7.74 1.45 5.37
CA ARG A 55 -7.85 0.00 5.16
C ARG A 55 -9.21 -0.44 4.60
N GLY A 56 -9.79 0.37 3.71
CA GLY A 56 -11.09 0.11 3.10
C GLY A 56 -11.07 -1.01 2.08
N MET A 57 -12.16 -1.78 1.99
CA MET A 57 -12.43 -2.74 0.92
C MET A 57 -12.82 -2.02 -0.38
N ALA A 58 -13.64 -0.98 -0.28
CA ALA A 58 -14.10 -0.17 -1.41
C ALA A 58 -13.20 1.04 -1.62
N SER A 59 -12.87 1.32 -2.87
CA SER A 59 -12.14 2.50 -3.31
C SER A 59 -12.64 2.93 -4.68
N ILE A 60 -12.60 4.22 -4.99
CA ILE A 60 -12.99 4.70 -6.32
C ILE A 60 -11.77 5.29 -7.00
N SER A 61 -11.52 4.90 -8.25
CA SER A 61 -10.44 5.46 -9.04
C SER A 61 -10.94 5.84 -10.44
N PRO A 62 -10.50 6.98 -11.01
CA PRO A 62 -10.63 7.16 -12.44
C PRO A 62 -9.93 6.00 -13.17
N PHE A 63 -10.51 5.56 -14.28
CA PHE A 63 -9.98 4.47 -15.11
C PHE A 63 -9.60 5.04 -16.48
N ASN A 64 -8.31 5.29 -16.67
CA ASN A 64 -7.77 5.92 -17.87
C ASN A 64 -6.72 5.10 -18.60
N VAL A 65 -6.66 3.78 -18.36
CA VAL A 65 -5.69 2.88 -18.99
C VAL A 65 -6.26 2.12 -20.21
N ALA A 66 -7.56 2.24 -20.49
CA ALA A 66 -8.25 1.55 -21.60
C ALA A 66 -8.56 2.46 -22.78
N GLY A 67 -7.72 3.43 -23.10
CA GLY A 67 -7.93 4.37 -24.21
C GLY A 67 -6.86 4.29 -25.28
N VAL A 68 -7.26 4.34 -26.56
CA VAL A 68 -6.30 4.32 -27.71
C VAL A 68 -5.33 5.49 -27.75
N LYS A 69 -5.61 6.57 -27.01
CA LYS A 69 -4.76 7.78 -26.94
C LYS A 69 -3.89 7.83 -25.69
N ASN A 70 -3.97 6.80 -24.85
CA ASN A 70 -3.20 6.75 -23.62
C ASN A 70 -1.78 6.31 -23.90
N THR A 71 -0.84 6.90 -23.18
CA THR A 71 0.58 6.60 -23.32
C THR A 71 0.90 5.35 -22.48
N PRO A 72 1.54 4.32 -23.08
CA PRO A 72 2.08 3.22 -22.29
C PRO A 72 3.17 3.76 -21.35
N MET A 73 3.34 3.14 -20.19
CA MET A 73 4.41 3.49 -19.26
C MET A 73 5.76 3.07 -19.87
N GLU A 74 6.80 3.91 -19.68
CA GLU A 74 8.12 3.69 -20.29
C GLU A 74 8.78 2.38 -19.84
N LYS A 75 8.64 2.02 -18.58
CA LYS A 75 9.40 0.93 -17.97
C LYS A 75 8.79 -0.44 -18.28
N ASP A 76 7.46 -0.51 -18.27
CA ASP A 76 6.78 -1.77 -18.54
C ASP A 76 5.34 -1.56 -19.03
N SER A 77 5.20 -1.24 -20.29
CA SER A 77 3.89 -0.99 -20.89
C SER A 77 2.93 -2.19 -20.88
N GLN A 78 3.39 -3.36 -20.46
CA GLN A 78 2.59 -4.58 -20.36
C GLN A 78 1.94 -4.75 -18.97
N TRP A 79 2.47 -4.10 -17.96
CA TRP A 79 2.09 -4.26 -16.55
C TRP A 79 1.36 -3.04 -15.99
N LEU A 80 0.20 -2.71 -16.53
CA LEU A 80 -0.65 -1.69 -15.93
C LEU A 80 -1.33 -2.26 -14.69
N SER A 81 -0.64 -2.23 -13.56
CA SER A 81 -1.14 -2.74 -12.28
C SER A 81 -2.19 -1.84 -11.60
N ASN A 82 -2.46 -0.68 -12.19
CA ASN A 82 -3.24 0.40 -11.59
C ASN A 82 -4.21 0.99 -12.63
N PRO A 83 -5.44 1.36 -12.24
CA PRO A 83 -6.46 1.88 -13.16
C PRO A 83 -6.18 3.31 -13.66
N TYR A 84 -5.25 4.03 -13.05
CA TYR A 84 -4.94 5.43 -13.35
C TYR A 84 -3.46 5.66 -13.57
N VAL A 85 -3.15 6.39 -14.63
CA VAL A 85 -1.82 6.90 -14.96
C VAL A 85 -1.95 8.41 -15.19
N ASN A 86 -1.19 9.22 -14.47
CA ASN A 86 -1.33 10.68 -14.50
C ASN A 86 -1.13 11.30 -15.89
N GLU A 87 -0.30 10.70 -16.73
CA GLU A 87 -0.02 11.16 -18.11
C GLU A 87 -1.14 10.85 -19.09
N ASN A 88 -2.06 9.94 -18.75
CA ASN A 88 -3.16 9.56 -19.62
C ASN A 88 -4.28 10.59 -19.59
N THR A 89 -4.89 10.86 -20.74
CA THR A 89 -5.87 11.93 -20.92
C THR A 89 -7.25 11.46 -21.34
N PHE A 90 -7.46 10.14 -21.44
CA PHE A 90 -8.72 9.56 -21.91
C PHE A 90 -9.34 8.66 -20.85
N LEU A 91 -10.41 9.15 -20.24
CA LEU A 91 -11.16 8.50 -19.16
C LEU A 91 -12.26 7.61 -19.74
N THR A 92 -12.37 6.37 -19.27
CA THR A 92 -13.40 5.42 -19.68
C THR A 92 -14.39 5.04 -18.55
N GLY A 93 -14.15 5.55 -17.34
CA GLY A 93 -15.03 5.34 -16.19
C GLY A 93 -14.34 5.53 -14.85
N PHE A 94 -15.04 5.12 -13.80
CA PHE A 94 -14.57 5.15 -12.41
C PHE A 94 -14.78 3.76 -11.81
N SER A 95 -13.70 3.05 -11.54
CA SER A 95 -13.72 1.72 -10.92
C SER A 95 -14.01 1.80 -9.42
N GLN A 96 -14.57 0.73 -8.83
CA GLN A 96 -15.09 0.74 -7.44
C GLN A 96 -14.23 -0.07 -6.44
N VAL A 97 -13.27 -0.82 -6.93
CA VAL A 97 -12.34 -1.62 -6.11
C VAL A 97 -10.99 -1.61 -6.77
N ASN A 98 -9.96 -1.17 -6.05
CA ASN A 98 -8.63 -0.96 -6.62
C ASN A 98 -7.55 -1.34 -5.62
N LEU A 99 -6.37 -1.73 -6.12
CA LEU A 99 -5.15 -1.91 -5.33
C LEU A 99 -4.25 -0.68 -5.49
N SER A 100 -3.38 -0.46 -4.51
CA SER A 100 -2.37 0.59 -4.52
C SER A 100 -1.00 0.01 -4.23
N GLY A 101 -0.02 0.36 -5.07
CA GLY A 101 1.36 -0.10 -4.89
C GLY A 101 1.51 -1.61 -5.03
N VAL A 102 0.94 -2.22 -6.08
CA VAL A 102 1.12 -3.64 -6.38
C VAL A 102 1.82 -3.81 -7.73
N GLY A 103 2.64 -4.85 -7.85
CA GLY A 103 3.44 -5.08 -9.05
C GLY A 103 2.67 -5.64 -10.24
N CYS A 104 1.52 -6.27 -10.03
CA CYS A 104 0.74 -6.92 -11.09
C CYS A 104 -0.69 -6.39 -11.17
N PRO A 105 -1.32 -6.42 -12.37
CA PRO A 105 -2.69 -5.97 -12.53
C PRO A 105 -3.66 -6.89 -11.78
N GLU A 106 -4.61 -6.26 -11.07
CA GLU A 106 -5.71 -6.93 -10.37
C GLU A 106 -6.82 -5.92 -10.08
N LEU A 107 -8.09 -6.35 -10.04
CA LEU A 107 -9.23 -5.49 -9.77
C LEU A 107 -9.44 -4.37 -10.81
N GLY A 108 -9.72 -3.14 -10.41
CA GLY A 108 -10.05 -2.04 -11.32
C GLY A 108 -11.37 -2.27 -12.06
N VAL A 109 -12.38 -2.82 -11.39
CA VAL A 109 -13.64 -3.29 -11.98
C VAL A 109 -14.86 -2.50 -11.51
N ILE A 110 -16.04 -2.81 -12.08
CA ILE A 110 -17.35 -2.18 -11.81
C ILE A 110 -17.26 -0.68 -12.12
N LEU A 111 -17.15 -0.36 -13.41
CA LEU A 111 -16.90 1.00 -13.87
C LEU A 111 -18.22 1.78 -14.05
N LEU A 112 -18.34 2.92 -13.36
CA LEU A 112 -19.38 3.91 -13.64
C LEU A 112 -18.86 4.94 -14.63
N MET A 113 -19.71 5.35 -15.60
CA MET A 113 -19.40 6.46 -16.50
C MET A 113 -20.66 7.32 -16.75
N PRO A 114 -20.68 8.60 -16.32
CA PRO A 114 -21.74 9.51 -16.65
C PRO A 114 -21.57 10.04 -18.08
N THR A 115 -22.67 10.07 -18.84
CA THR A 115 -22.70 10.59 -20.23
C THR A 115 -23.94 11.46 -20.46
N THR A 116 -23.96 12.23 -21.56
CA THR A 116 -25.12 12.98 -22.00
C THR A 116 -25.50 12.63 -23.45
N GLY A 117 -26.74 12.82 -23.82
CA GLY A 117 -27.27 12.48 -25.15
C GLY A 117 -27.63 10.99 -25.26
N ASN A 118 -27.49 10.41 -26.46
CA ASN A 118 -27.84 9.02 -26.71
C ASN A 118 -26.90 8.06 -25.95
N VAL A 119 -27.44 6.91 -25.57
CA VAL A 119 -26.66 5.84 -24.95
C VAL A 119 -25.64 5.30 -25.95
N GLU A 120 -24.35 5.39 -25.61
CA GLU A 120 -23.24 4.74 -26.30
C GLU A 120 -22.61 3.75 -25.36
N ILE A 121 -22.32 2.54 -25.81
CA ILE A 121 -21.79 1.43 -24.98
C ILE A 121 -20.37 1.01 -25.32
N ASP A 122 -19.80 1.56 -26.38
CA ASP A 122 -18.41 1.35 -26.77
C ASP A 122 -17.53 2.33 -25.99
N HIS A 123 -16.68 1.81 -25.09
CA HIS A 123 -15.82 2.64 -24.24
C HIS A 123 -14.87 3.55 -25.02
N LEU A 124 -14.42 3.15 -26.21
CA LEU A 124 -13.59 4.00 -27.08
C LEU A 124 -14.39 5.19 -27.66
N LYS A 125 -15.73 5.07 -27.72
CA LYS A 125 -16.62 6.13 -28.20
C LYS A 125 -17.21 6.94 -27.07
N TYR A 126 -17.65 6.32 -25.96
CA TYR A 126 -18.17 7.06 -24.84
C TYR A 126 -17.09 7.68 -23.95
N GLY A 127 -15.86 7.23 -24.00
CA GLY A 127 -14.77 7.83 -23.25
C GLY A 127 -14.61 9.33 -23.56
N SER A 128 -13.96 10.05 -22.66
CA SER A 128 -13.85 11.51 -22.68
C SER A 128 -12.48 11.96 -22.21
N THR A 129 -12.02 13.10 -22.69
CA THR A 129 -11.02 13.88 -21.97
C THR A 129 -11.60 14.39 -20.67
N TYR A 130 -10.76 14.75 -19.73
CA TYR A 130 -11.16 15.21 -18.41
C TYR A 130 -10.22 16.32 -17.91
N SER A 131 -10.73 17.12 -16.96
CA SER A 131 -10.02 18.31 -16.46
C SER A 131 -10.42 18.65 -15.02
N ASN A 132 -9.70 19.59 -14.41
CA ASN A 132 -9.97 20.11 -13.07
C ASN A 132 -10.04 19.03 -12.00
N GLU A 133 -9.09 18.11 -12.01
CA GLU A 133 -8.95 17.09 -10.98
C GLU A 133 -8.59 17.70 -9.63
N VAL A 134 -9.25 17.23 -8.59
CA VAL A 134 -8.91 17.52 -7.19
C VAL A 134 -8.91 16.22 -6.42
N ALA A 135 -7.80 15.87 -5.80
CA ALA A 135 -7.66 14.72 -4.92
C ALA A 135 -7.24 15.15 -3.51
N LYS A 136 -7.86 14.56 -2.50
CA LYS A 136 -7.56 14.74 -1.07
C LYS A 136 -7.84 13.43 -0.34
N ALA A 137 -7.42 13.32 0.91
CA ALA A 137 -7.91 12.23 1.75
C ALA A 137 -9.44 12.13 1.69
N ALA A 138 -9.96 10.94 1.40
CA ALA A 138 -11.39 10.64 1.29
C ALA A 138 -12.19 11.35 0.17
N TYR A 139 -11.56 12.10 -0.72
CA TYR A 139 -12.27 12.85 -1.77
C TYR A 139 -11.52 12.91 -3.08
N TYR A 140 -12.26 12.75 -4.16
CA TYR A 140 -11.80 13.04 -5.52
C TYR A 140 -12.88 13.74 -6.33
N SER A 141 -12.52 14.66 -7.21
CA SER A 141 -13.46 15.26 -8.17
C SER A 141 -12.78 15.57 -9.49
N VAL A 142 -13.60 15.59 -10.58
CA VAL A 142 -13.13 15.80 -11.94
C VAL A 142 -14.25 16.30 -12.84
N ASN A 143 -13.94 17.06 -13.87
CA ASN A 143 -14.86 17.38 -14.95
C ASN A 143 -14.68 16.42 -16.14
N ILE A 144 -15.76 15.83 -16.59
CA ILE A 144 -15.81 14.97 -17.77
C ILE A 144 -16.19 15.88 -18.97
N ASP A 145 -15.19 16.25 -19.77
CA ASP A 145 -15.25 17.40 -20.69
C ASP A 145 -16.29 17.24 -21.80
N LYS A 146 -16.32 16.07 -22.47
CA LYS A 146 -17.25 15.75 -23.57
C LYS A 146 -18.71 15.94 -23.15
N TYR A 147 -19.04 15.64 -21.91
CA TYR A 147 -20.39 15.61 -21.40
C TYR A 147 -20.75 16.79 -20.50
N LYS A 148 -19.76 17.63 -20.17
CA LYS A 148 -19.93 18.75 -19.21
C LYS A 148 -20.53 18.29 -17.89
N VAL A 149 -20.09 17.14 -17.41
CA VAL A 149 -20.52 16.54 -16.13
C VAL A 149 -19.40 16.69 -15.12
N LYS A 150 -19.74 17.13 -13.91
CA LYS A 150 -18.84 17.07 -12.77
C LYS A 150 -19.06 15.75 -12.01
N GLY A 151 -18.00 14.98 -11.78
CA GLY A 151 -17.98 13.84 -10.87
C GLY A 151 -17.34 14.20 -9.56
N GLU A 152 -17.91 13.77 -8.44
CA GLU A 152 -17.37 13.88 -7.09
C GLU A 152 -17.48 12.51 -6.42
N PHE A 153 -16.45 12.10 -5.66
CA PHE A 153 -16.34 10.75 -5.15
C PHE A 153 -15.87 10.74 -3.70
N THR A 154 -16.43 9.83 -2.92
CA THR A 154 -15.99 9.49 -1.56
C THR A 154 -16.24 8.00 -1.31
N ALA A 155 -15.69 7.45 -0.23
CA ALA A 155 -15.90 6.05 0.12
C ALA A 155 -15.95 5.86 1.64
N SER A 156 -16.78 4.96 2.12
CA SER A 156 -16.66 4.32 3.41
C SER A 156 -15.85 3.02 3.28
N LYS A 157 -15.75 2.24 4.33
CA LYS A 157 -14.92 1.03 4.33
C LYS A 157 -15.33 0.00 3.26
N ARG A 158 -16.65 -0.14 2.98
CA ARG A 158 -17.20 -1.15 2.04
C ARG A 158 -18.12 -0.55 0.98
N VAL A 159 -18.25 0.77 0.92
CA VAL A 159 -19.18 1.43 0.01
C VAL A 159 -18.52 2.59 -0.71
N GLY A 160 -18.52 2.56 -2.03
CA GLY A 160 -18.14 3.70 -2.86
C GLY A 160 -19.33 4.62 -3.12
N ILE A 161 -19.15 5.94 -3.11
CA ILE A 161 -20.21 6.92 -3.35
C ILE A 161 -19.77 7.90 -4.41
N SER A 162 -20.53 7.96 -5.51
CA SER A 162 -20.32 8.86 -6.64
C SER A 162 -21.44 9.87 -6.71
N ARG A 163 -21.13 11.14 -6.93
CA ARG A 163 -22.10 12.23 -7.13
C ARG A 163 -21.82 12.87 -8.49
N PHE A 164 -22.78 12.76 -9.42
CA PHE A 164 -22.68 13.32 -10.76
C PHE A 164 -23.61 14.50 -10.95
N THR A 165 -23.07 15.66 -11.31
CA THR A 165 -23.84 16.87 -11.62
C THR A 165 -23.96 17.00 -13.14
N PHE A 166 -25.16 16.82 -13.67
CA PHE A 166 -25.49 16.84 -15.08
C PHE A 166 -26.07 18.19 -15.54
N PRO A 167 -25.77 18.62 -16.77
CA PRO A 167 -26.48 19.75 -17.40
C PRO A 167 -27.95 19.39 -17.72
N LYS A 168 -28.72 20.38 -18.11
CA LYS A 168 -30.07 20.17 -18.70
C LYS A 168 -29.99 19.26 -19.92
N GLY A 169 -30.92 18.31 -20.06
CA GLY A 169 -31.06 17.41 -21.20
C GLY A 169 -31.11 15.95 -20.82
N GLN A 170 -30.92 15.08 -21.81
CA GLN A 170 -30.79 13.64 -21.58
C GLN A 170 -29.43 13.30 -21.02
N SER A 171 -29.39 12.56 -19.94
CA SER A 171 -28.22 12.16 -19.20
C SER A 171 -28.26 10.65 -18.92
N ASN A 172 -27.12 10.00 -18.88
CA ASN A 172 -27.05 8.58 -18.62
C ASN A 172 -25.97 8.29 -17.59
N ILE A 173 -26.12 7.26 -16.78
CA ILE A 173 -25.09 6.62 -15.99
C ILE A 173 -24.94 5.20 -16.52
N LEU A 174 -23.75 4.91 -17.05
CA LEU A 174 -23.36 3.59 -17.53
C LEU A 174 -22.66 2.84 -16.39
N LEU A 175 -22.98 1.54 -16.25
CA LEU A 175 -22.23 0.63 -15.39
C LEU A 175 -21.66 -0.47 -16.29
N ASN A 176 -20.35 -0.50 -16.47
CA ASN A 176 -19.65 -1.40 -17.36
C ASN A 176 -18.91 -2.48 -16.56
N LEU A 177 -19.26 -3.75 -16.79
CA LEU A 177 -18.58 -4.91 -16.21
C LEU A 177 -17.63 -5.60 -17.20
N GLY A 178 -17.51 -5.09 -18.41
CA GLY A 178 -16.62 -5.63 -19.45
C GLY A 178 -15.22 -5.01 -19.46
N LEU A 179 -14.92 -4.11 -18.54
CA LEU A 179 -13.60 -3.49 -18.36
C LEU A 179 -13.06 -3.81 -16.97
N GLY A 180 -11.75 -3.96 -16.89
CA GLY A 180 -10.98 -4.18 -15.67
C GLY A 180 -9.51 -4.24 -16.02
N LEU A 181 -8.65 -4.44 -15.02
CA LEU A 181 -7.20 -4.59 -15.23
C LEU A 181 -6.82 -6.00 -15.68
N THR A 182 -7.68 -7.00 -15.40
CA THR A 182 -7.49 -8.38 -15.79
C THR A 182 -8.62 -8.85 -16.71
N ASN A 183 -8.44 -10.00 -17.35
CA ASN A 183 -9.32 -10.50 -18.42
C ASN A 183 -10.11 -11.76 -18.03
N GLU A 184 -10.31 -12.02 -16.74
CA GLU A 184 -11.10 -13.16 -16.27
C GLU A 184 -12.50 -13.07 -16.84
N GLU A 185 -12.99 -14.24 -17.29
CA GLU A 185 -14.35 -14.40 -17.81
C GLU A 185 -15.35 -14.51 -16.67
N GLY A 186 -16.49 -13.91 -16.84
CA GLY A 186 -17.64 -14.05 -15.94
C GLY A 186 -18.06 -12.72 -15.29
N ALA A 187 -19.24 -12.29 -15.70
CA ALA A 187 -19.97 -11.21 -15.03
C ALA A 187 -21.46 -11.51 -15.05
N MET A 188 -22.16 -10.99 -14.07
CA MET A 188 -23.62 -11.07 -13.97
C MET A 188 -24.17 -9.70 -13.57
N ILE A 189 -25.28 -9.32 -14.17
CA ILE A 189 -25.97 -8.08 -13.88
C ILE A 189 -27.48 -8.31 -13.87
N LYS A 190 -28.20 -7.64 -12.95
CA LYS A 190 -29.65 -7.62 -12.88
C LYS A 190 -30.11 -6.24 -12.43
N VAL A 191 -30.93 -5.60 -13.26
CA VAL A 191 -31.66 -4.40 -12.86
C VAL A 191 -32.82 -4.81 -11.94
N VAL A 192 -32.79 -4.34 -10.70
CA VAL A 192 -33.83 -4.64 -9.70
C VAL A 192 -35.02 -3.67 -9.84
N SER A 193 -34.71 -2.40 -10.07
CA SER A 193 -35.72 -1.33 -10.24
C SER A 193 -35.10 -0.15 -11.02
N SER A 194 -35.90 0.91 -11.21
CA SER A 194 -35.36 2.17 -11.77
C SER A 194 -34.35 2.90 -10.88
N THR A 195 -34.12 2.40 -9.67
CA THR A 195 -33.15 2.98 -8.70
C THR A 195 -32.15 1.98 -8.18
N GLU A 196 -32.13 0.73 -8.66
CA GLU A 196 -31.25 -0.28 -8.10
C GLU A 196 -30.81 -1.31 -9.13
N ILE A 197 -29.53 -1.68 -9.06
CA ILE A 197 -28.93 -2.75 -9.85
C ILE A 197 -27.99 -3.57 -8.96
N GLU A 198 -27.94 -4.88 -9.18
CA GLU A 198 -27.09 -5.83 -8.49
C GLU A 198 -26.30 -6.67 -9.48
N GLY A 199 -25.17 -7.22 -9.06
CA GLY A 199 -24.37 -8.09 -9.90
C GLY A 199 -23.06 -8.54 -9.30
N MET A 200 -22.22 -9.10 -10.16
CA MET A 200 -20.86 -9.50 -9.83
C MET A 200 -19.95 -9.43 -11.06
N ARG A 201 -18.67 -9.30 -10.83
CA ARG A 201 -17.60 -9.44 -11.80
C ARG A 201 -16.55 -10.41 -11.27
N SER A 202 -16.17 -11.40 -12.08
CA SER A 202 -15.03 -12.26 -11.78
C SER A 202 -13.72 -11.50 -12.02
N VAL A 203 -12.78 -11.68 -11.12
CA VAL A 203 -11.42 -11.11 -11.14
C VAL A 203 -10.45 -12.16 -10.61
N GLY A 204 -9.13 -11.96 -10.73
CA GLY A 204 -8.13 -12.89 -10.22
C GLY A 204 -6.92 -12.99 -11.12
N SER A 205 -6.20 -14.13 -11.03
CA SER A 205 -4.98 -14.42 -11.81
C SER A 205 -3.86 -13.42 -11.58
N PHE A 206 -3.71 -12.92 -10.35
CA PHE A 206 -2.63 -11.98 -10.01
C PHE A 206 -1.28 -12.48 -10.54
N CYS A 207 -0.58 -11.65 -11.30
CA CYS A 207 0.64 -11.99 -12.03
C CYS A 207 0.49 -13.19 -12.98
N TYR A 208 -0.75 -13.53 -13.39
CA TYR A 208 -1.07 -14.70 -14.24
C TYR A 208 -0.58 -16.05 -13.69
N ASN A 209 -0.40 -16.14 -12.37
CA ASN A 209 0.15 -17.32 -11.73
C ASN A 209 -0.89 -18.44 -11.53
N SER A 210 -2.15 -18.11 -11.34
CA SER A 210 -3.21 -19.06 -11.00
C SER A 210 -4.55 -18.66 -11.63
N PRO A 211 -4.75 -18.91 -12.95
CA PRO A 211 -6.02 -18.59 -13.63
C PRO A 211 -7.25 -19.22 -12.99
N GLU A 212 -7.07 -20.38 -12.33
CA GLU A 212 -8.15 -21.09 -11.62
C GLU A 212 -8.58 -20.39 -10.33
N ASP A 213 -7.79 -19.46 -9.82
CA ASP A 213 -8.04 -18.74 -8.57
C ASP A 213 -8.91 -17.47 -8.76
N ALA A 214 -9.56 -17.31 -9.92
CA ALA A 214 -10.49 -16.25 -10.18
C ALA A 214 -11.64 -16.24 -9.16
N TYR A 215 -12.05 -15.05 -8.74
CA TYR A 215 -13.05 -14.85 -7.68
C TYR A 215 -14.06 -13.74 -8.00
N PRO A 216 -15.30 -13.85 -7.49
CA PRO A 216 -16.31 -12.84 -7.70
C PRO A 216 -16.12 -11.64 -6.76
N VAL A 217 -16.31 -10.45 -7.32
CA VAL A 217 -16.61 -9.22 -6.58
C VAL A 217 -18.09 -8.92 -6.78
N TYR A 218 -18.86 -9.02 -5.71
CA TYR A 218 -20.30 -8.75 -5.71
C TYR A 218 -20.56 -7.28 -5.40
N PHE A 219 -21.63 -6.74 -6.01
CA PHE A 219 -22.04 -5.36 -5.76
C PHE A 219 -23.55 -5.18 -5.77
N VAL A 220 -23.99 -4.14 -5.07
CA VAL A 220 -25.32 -3.54 -5.17
C VAL A 220 -25.15 -2.03 -5.34
N ALA A 221 -25.71 -1.47 -6.41
CA ALA A 221 -25.69 -0.03 -6.68
C ALA A 221 -27.07 0.57 -6.53
N GLN A 222 -27.19 1.64 -5.74
CA GLN A 222 -28.41 2.41 -5.53
C GLN A 222 -28.26 3.84 -6.05
N PHE A 223 -29.26 4.29 -6.80
CA PHE A 223 -29.35 5.62 -7.42
C PHE A 223 -30.31 6.50 -6.63
N SER A 224 -29.95 7.74 -6.36
CA SER A 224 -30.75 8.68 -5.59
C SER A 224 -32.02 9.15 -6.29
N LYS A 225 -32.15 8.91 -7.61
CA LYS A 225 -33.31 9.27 -8.43
C LYS A 225 -33.73 8.09 -9.31
N PRO A 226 -35.06 7.91 -9.50
CA PRO A 226 -35.54 6.91 -10.46
C PRO A 226 -35.17 7.32 -11.88
N ALA A 227 -34.66 6.38 -12.65
CA ALA A 227 -34.41 6.58 -14.08
C ALA A 227 -35.71 6.56 -14.90
N ASP A 228 -35.78 7.42 -15.92
CA ASP A 228 -36.87 7.43 -16.90
C ASP A 228 -36.85 6.20 -17.82
N LYS A 229 -35.61 5.71 -18.11
CA LYS A 229 -35.33 4.50 -18.87
C LYS A 229 -34.12 3.78 -18.32
N PHE A 230 -34.10 2.48 -18.45
CA PHE A 230 -32.94 1.66 -18.11
C PHE A 230 -32.83 0.47 -19.06
N GLY A 231 -31.71 -0.16 -19.10
CA GLY A 231 -31.46 -1.37 -19.86
C GLY A 231 -30.12 -2.01 -19.60
N VAL A 232 -29.90 -3.15 -20.20
CA VAL A 232 -28.69 -3.94 -20.15
C VAL A 232 -28.15 -4.13 -21.56
N TRP A 233 -26.86 -4.09 -21.75
CA TRP A 233 -26.21 -4.53 -22.98
C TRP A 233 -25.42 -5.79 -22.78
N LYS A 234 -25.27 -6.57 -23.87
CA LYS A 234 -24.38 -7.72 -23.94
C LYS A 234 -23.69 -7.70 -25.29
N LYS A 235 -22.35 -7.68 -25.28
CA LYS A 235 -21.54 -7.97 -26.47
C LYS A 235 -21.40 -9.49 -26.57
N PRO A 236 -21.61 -10.09 -27.72
CA PRO A 236 -21.33 -11.53 -27.90
C PRO A 236 -19.83 -11.78 -27.79
N ALA A 237 -19.45 -12.95 -27.28
CA ALA A 237 -18.08 -13.41 -27.32
C ALA A 237 -17.54 -13.41 -28.77
N LYS A 238 -16.25 -13.13 -28.96
CA LYS A 238 -15.62 -13.26 -30.27
C LYS A 238 -15.45 -14.76 -30.57
N TYR A 239 -16.32 -15.31 -31.43
CA TYR A 239 -16.15 -16.64 -31.94
C TYR A 239 -15.25 -16.62 -33.18
N ASN A 240 -14.20 -17.41 -33.19
CA ASN A 240 -13.31 -17.60 -34.35
C ASN A 240 -13.74 -18.75 -35.25
N GLY A 241 -15.00 -19.17 -35.21
CA GLY A 241 -15.51 -20.34 -35.91
C GLY A 241 -16.54 -20.02 -37.00
N VAL A 242 -16.90 -21.05 -37.75
CA VAL A 242 -17.89 -20.99 -38.85
C VAL A 242 -19.27 -20.52 -38.36
N GLU A 243 -19.64 -20.86 -37.11
CA GLU A 243 -20.90 -20.40 -36.50
C GLU A 243 -21.02 -18.88 -36.39
N ALA A 244 -19.89 -18.19 -36.09
CA ALA A 244 -19.88 -16.74 -35.96
C ALA A 244 -20.20 -16.04 -37.32
N GLN A 245 -19.73 -16.63 -38.41
CA GLN A 245 -20.01 -16.14 -39.77
C GLN A 245 -21.47 -16.45 -40.19
N TRP A 246 -21.95 -17.65 -39.83
CA TRP A 246 -23.26 -18.13 -40.22
C TRP A 246 -24.43 -17.43 -39.50
N MET A 247 -24.25 -17.10 -38.23
CA MET A 247 -25.29 -16.49 -37.40
C MET A 247 -25.26 -14.95 -37.47
N GLY A 248 -24.34 -14.33 -38.15
CA GLY A 248 -24.24 -12.86 -38.28
C GLY A 248 -23.99 -12.11 -36.99
N TYR A 249 -23.46 -12.78 -35.95
CA TYR A 249 -23.21 -12.21 -34.62
C TYR A 249 -21.94 -11.37 -34.54
N ASN A 250 -21.27 -11.05 -35.64
CA ASN A 250 -20.02 -10.36 -35.68
C ASN A 250 -20.02 -9.04 -34.91
N GLY A 251 -19.82 -9.13 -33.61
CA GLY A 251 -19.46 -8.01 -32.75
C GLY A 251 -20.57 -7.00 -32.44
N LYS A 252 -21.80 -7.17 -32.88
CA LYS A 252 -22.91 -6.26 -32.55
C LYS A 252 -23.41 -6.53 -31.12
N ALA A 253 -23.26 -5.55 -30.26
CA ALA A 253 -23.87 -5.60 -28.94
C ALA A 253 -25.37 -5.57 -29.03
N ARG A 254 -26.04 -6.36 -28.18
CA ARG A 254 -27.49 -6.33 -28.01
C ARG A 254 -27.82 -5.42 -26.83
N ILE A 255 -28.75 -4.47 -27.05
CA ILE A 255 -29.35 -3.65 -26.00
C ILE A 255 -30.72 -4.21 -25.67
N MET A 256 -30.98 -4.48 -24.41
CA MET A 256 -32.22 -5.00 -23.87
C MET A 256 -32.84 -3.93 -22.98
N GLU A 257 -33.77 -3.15 -23.56
CA GLU A 257 -34.45 -2.07 -22.82
C GLU A 257 -35.46 -2.65 -21.81
N ASN A 258 -35.57 -1.97 -20.66
CA ASN A 258 -36.51 -2.27 -19.57
C ASN A 258 -36.46 -3.74 -19.09
N THR A 259 -35.32 -4.39 -19.24
CA THR A 259 -35.16 -5.77 -18.77
C THR A 259 -34.83 -5.79 -17.28
N ILE A 260 -35.53 -6.63 -16.52
CA ILE A 260 -35.27 -6.96 -15.12
C ILE A 260 -34.71 -8.39 -14.96
N LYS A 261 -34.46 -9.08 -16.07
CA LYS A 261 -33.89 -10.42 -16.08
C LYS A 261 -32.40 -10.35 -15.81
N THR A 262 -31.87 -11.38 -15.14
CA THR A 262 -30.43 -11.58 -14.98
C THR A 262 -29.78 -11.79 -16.36
N VAL A 263 -28.70 -11.06 -16.62
CA VAL A 263 -27.87 -11.18 -17.83
C VAL A 263 -26.47 -11.59 -17.39
N VAL A 264 -25.94 -12.63 -18.03
CA VAL A 264 -24.62 -13.21 -17.77
C VAL A 264 -23.76 -13.08 -19.04
N GLY A 265 -22.47 -12.79 -18.88
CA GLY A 265 -21.52 -12.68 -19.99
C GLY A 265 -20.27 -11.91 -19.56
N ASP A 266 -19.25 -11.89 -20.42
CA ASP A 266 -17.96 -11.25 -20.09
C ASP A 266 -17.99 -9.75 -20.37
N SER A 267 -18.61 -9.36 -21.45
CA SER A 267 -18.71 -7.97 -21.89
C SER A 267 -20.15 -7.46 -21.78
N ILE A 268 -20.60 -7.27 -20.56
CA ILE A 268 -21.95 -6.80 -20.21
C ILE A 268 -21.90 -5.50 -19.43
N GLY A 269 -23.03 -4.79 -19.42
CA GLY A 269 -23.20 -3.60 -18.61
C GLY A 269 -24.66 -3.12 -18.64
N SER A 270 -24.90 -2.02 -17.96
CA SER A 270 -26.23 -1.42 -17.82
C SER A 270 -26.18 0.09 -17.97
N TYR A 271 -27.28 0.68 -18.33
CA TYR A 271 -27.48 2.12 -18.39
C TYR A 271 -28.76 2.54 -17.69
N PHE A 272 -28.71 3.71 -17.05
CA PHE A 272 -29.82 4.41 -16.44
C PHE A 272 -29.91 5.78 -17.10
N THR A 273 -31.02 6.10 -17.74
CA THR A 273 -31.23 7.35 -18.48
C THR A 273 -32.20 8.26 -17.73
N TYR A 274 -31.86 9.52 -17.65
CA TYR A 274 -32.60 10.58 -17.00
C TYR A 274 -32.87 11.72 -17.99
N LYS A 275 -33.96 12.43 -17.83
CA LYS A 275 -34.28 13.65 -18.58
C LYS A 275 -34.44 14.83 -17.60
N PHE A 276 -33.50 15.76 -17.65
CA PHE A 276 -33.47 16.90 -16.75
C PHE A 276 -33.85 18.21 -17.44
N ASP A 277 -34.76 18.97 -16.83
CA ASP A 277 -35.19 20.28 -17.34
C ASP A 277 -34.24 21.41 -16.93
N LYS A 278 -33.38 21.20 -15.95
CA LYS A 278 -32.34 22.07 -15.45
C LYS A 278 -31.12 21.25 -15.06
N GLN A 279 -30.04 21.88 -14.56
CA GLN A 279 -28.90 21.19 -13.93
C GLN A 279 -29.41 20.38 -12.73
N GLU A 280 -29.03 19.10 -12.68
CA GLU A 280 -29.45 18.16 -11.63
C GLU A 280 -28.29 17.23 -11.20
N THR A 281 -28.40 16.73 -9.97
CA THR A 281 -27.41 15.81 -9.39
C THR A 281 -28.03 14.44 -9.14
N VAL A 282 -27.27 13.39 -9.47
CA VAL A 282 -27.60 12.00 -9.14
C VAL A 282 -26.43 11.44 -8.30
N GLU A 283 -26.75 10.91 -7.13
CA GLU A 283 -25.81 10.13 -6.32
C GLU A 283 -25.97 8.64 -6.62
N VAL A 284 -24.85 7.92 -6.66
CA VAL A 284 -24.80 6.46 -6.81
C VAL A 284 -23.98 5.91 -5.65
N LYS A 285 -24.55 4.98 -4.91
CA LYS A 285 -23.93 4.29 -3.78
C LYS A 285 -23.72 2.84 -4.14
N ILE A 286 -22.49 2.33 -4.05
CA ILE A 286 -22.15 0.96 -4.44
C ILE A 286 -21.56 0.23 -3.25
N GLY A 287 -22.34 -0.70 -2.68
CA GLY A 287 -21.84 -1.65 -1.68
C GLY A 287 -21.09 -2.78 -2.36
N ILE A 288 -19.98 -3.18 -1.78
CA ILE A 288 -19.07 -4.24 -2.27
C ILE A 288 -19.04 -5.38 -1.25
N SER A 289 -18.90 -6.62 -1.75
CA SER A 289 -18.66 -7.82 -0.95
C SER A 289 -17.89 -8.87 -1.76
N TYR A 290 -17.07 -9.65 -1.08
CA TYR A 290 -16.44 -10.86 -1.64
C TYR A 290 -17.20 -12.15 -1.30
N VAL A 291 -18.36 -12.03 -0.64
CA VAL A 291 -19.20 -13.16 -0.16
C VAL A 291 -20.45 -13.34 -1.02
N SER A 292 -21.27 -12.28 -1.13
CA SER A 292 -22.54 -12.38 -1.86
C SER A 292 -23.13 -10.99 -2.17
N ILE A 293 -24.14 -10.96 -3.07
CA ILE A 293 -24.96 -9.78 -3.35
C ILE A 293 -25.71 -9.32 -2.09
N ASP A 294 -26.24 -10.24 -1.29
CA ASP A 294 -26.94 -9.91 -0.06
C ASP A 294 -26.04 -9.23 0.96
N ASN A 295 -24.78 -9.67 1.07
CA ASN A 295 -23.77 -9.04 1.90
C ASN A 295 -23.39 -7.64 1.38
N ALA A 296 -23.24 -7.47 0.07
CA ALA A 296 -23.00 -6.15 -0.53
C ALA A 296 -24.15 -5.18 -0.20
N ARG A 297 -25.39 -5.67 -0.23
CA ARG A 297 -26.60 -4.91 0.15
C ARG A 297 -26.59 -4.57 1.64
N GLU A 298 -26.22 -5.51 2.50
CA GLU A 298 -26.11 -5.28 3.95
C GLU A 298 -25.01 -4.25 4.27
N ASN A 299 -23.86 -4.34 3.63
CA ASN A 299 -22.76 -3.38 3.76
C ASN A 299 -23.24 -1.97 3.39
N LEU A 300 -23.90 -1.82 2.24
CA LEU A 300 -24.46 -0.55 1.78
C LEU A 300 -25.49 0.01 2.78
N ALA A 301 -26.41 -0.81 3.23
CA ALA A 301 -27.50 -0.39 4.11
C ALA A 301 -26.99 0.05 5.49
N LYS A 302 -26.03 -0.68 6.08
CA LYS A 302 -25.52 -0.41 7.42
C LYS A 302 -24.45 0.68 7.44
N GLU A 303 -23.55 0.72 6.45
CA GLU A 303 -22.46 1.71 6.46
C GLU A 303 -22.91 3.07 5.93
N VAL A 304 -23.81 3.12 4.96
CA VAL A 304 -24.19 4.38 4.32
C VAL A 304 -25.70 4.64 4.45
N GLY A 305 -26.53 3.68 4.07
CA GLY A 305 -28.00 3.85 4.12
C GLY A 305 -28.45 5.13 3.42
N ASN A 306 -29.26 5.92 4.12
CA ASN A 306 -29.80 7.19 3.61
C ASN A 306 -28.90 8.42 3.86
N ARG A 307 -27.68 8.23 4.39
CA ARG A 307 -26.76 9.36 4.65
C ARG A 307 -26.32 10.01 3.33
N SER A 308 -26.10 11.32 3.38
CA SER A 308 -25.66 12.09 2.21
C SER A 308 -24.18 11.85 1.88
N PHE A 309 -23.78 12.17 0.65
CA PHE A 309 -22.40 12.20 0.22
C PHE A 309 -21.51 13.00 1.20
N ASP A 310 -21.94 14.23 1.55
CA ASP A 310 -21.14 15.12 2.39
C ASP A 310 -20.98 14.61 3.83
N ALA A 311 -21.97 13.88 4.35
CA ALA A 311 -21.89 13.26 5.67
C ALA A 311 -20.83 12.12 5.69
N ILE A 312 -20.83 11.28 4.66
CA ILE A 312 -19.86 10.18 4.54
C ILE A 312 -18.44 10.74 4.28
N TYR A 313 -18.31 11.72 3.37
CA TYR A 313 -17.02 12.39 3.13
C TYR A 313 -16.43 12.92 4.44
N LYS A 314 -17.24 13.63 5.24
CA LYS A 314 -16.76 14.20 6.51
C LYS A 314 -16.34 13.11 7.50
N GLU A 315 -17.10 12.03 7.61
CA GLU A 315 -16.78 10.89 8.48
C GLU A 315 -15.46 10.25 8.08
N THR A 316 -15.30 9.87 6.81
CA THR A 316 -14.07 9.24 6.30
C THR A 316 -12.86 10.18 6.36
N TYR A 317 -13.05 11.49 6.12
CA TYR A 317 -12.00 12.48 6.33
C TYR A 317 -11.54 12.51 7.81
N ASN A 318 -12.48 12.47 8.75
CA ASN A 318 -12.16 12.46 10.17
C ASN A 318 -11.42 11.16 10.56
N GLU A 319 -11.82 10.01 10.02
CA GLU A 319 -11.11 8.74 10.22
C GLU A 319 -9.66 8.84 9.73
N TRP A 320 -9.43 9.39 8.54
CA TRP A 320 -8.08 9.64 8.03
C TRP A 320 -7.29 10.59 8.93
N ASN A 321 -7.92 11.67 9.37
CA ASN A 321 -7.25 12.64 10.24
C ASN A 321 -6.87 12.04 11.60
N GLU A 322 -7.72 11.19 12.17
CA GLU A 322 -7.44 10.44 13.40
C GLU A 322 -6.23 9.51 13.22
N GLU A 323 -6.22 8.70 12.15
CA GLU A 323 -5.14 7.76 11.88
C GLU A 323 -3.81 8.50 11.62
N LEU A 324 -3.81 9.52 10.79
CA LEU A 324 -2.61 10.29 10.46
C LEU A 324 -2.08 11.12 11.65
N SER A 325 -2.97 11.55 12.55
CA SER A 325 -2.61 12.30 13.77
C SER A 325 -1.90 11.45 14.84
N LYS A 326 -1.70 10.16 14.61
CA LYS A 326 -0.87 9.33 15.49
C LYS A 326 0.61 9.65 15.38
N ILE A 327 1.04 10.28 14.27
CA ILE A 327 2.36 10.89 14.14
C ILE A 327 2.19 12.36 13.80
N LEU A 328 2.63 13.23 14.69
CA LEU A 328 2.60 14.68 14.46
C LEU A 328 4.01 15.19 14.20
N VAL A 329 4.18 16.01 13.17
CA VAL A 329 5.46 16.61 12.79
C VAL A 329 5.41 18.12 12.89
N GLU A 330 6.49 18.75 13.37
CA GLU A 330 6.61 20.19 13.50
C GLU A 330 7.88 20.66 12.76
N GLY A 331 7.73 21.68 11.95
CA GLY A 331 8.78 22.20 11.07
C GLY A 331 8.76 21.57 9.69
N GLY A 332 9.88 21.69 8.97
CA GLY A 332 9.92 21.32 7.56
C GLY A 332 9.23 22.34 6.65
N THR A 333 9.28 22.11 5.36
CA THR A 333 8.52 22.87 4.36
C THR A 333 7.10 22.32 4.22
N LYS A 334 6.22 23.04 3.50
CA LYS A 334 4.90 22.52 3.15
C LYS A 334 5.02 21.20 2.37
N ASP A 335 5.97 21.11 1.43
CA ASP A 335 6.20 19.90 0.65
C ASP A 335 6.72 18.75 1.53
N ASP A 336 7.60 19.02 2.52
CA ASP A 336 8.02 18.00 3.48
C ASP A 336 6.82 17.42 4.24
N ASN A 337 5.90 18.26 4.71
CA ASN A 337 4.68 17.80 5.37
C ASN A 337 3.79 17.01 4.39
N THR A 338 3.64 17.49 3.15
CA THR A 338 2.82 16.81 2.13
C THR A 338 3.37 15.43 1.79
N ILE A 339 4.66 15.28 1.49
CA ILE A 339 5.24 13.97 1.17
C ILE A 339 5.20 13.03 2.38
N PHE A 340 5.42 13.54 3.60
CA PHE A 340 5.37 12.75 4.82
C PHE A 340 3.97 12.18 5.08
N TYR A 341 2.93 13.03 5.10
CA TYR A 341 1.58 12.58 5.39
C TYR A 341 0.97 11.78 4.25
N THR A 342 1.37 12.03 3.00
CA THR A 342 0.97 11.17 1.87
C THR A 342 1.62 9.79 1.96
N ALA A 343 2.90 9.71 2.34
CA ALA A 343 3.55 8.43 2.57
C ALA A 343 2.89 7.66 3.73
N LEU A 344 2.60 8.33 4.85
CA LEU A 344 1.88 7.70 5.96
C LEU A 344 0.47 7.23 5.53
N TYR A 345 -0.25 8.02 4.72
CA TYR A 345 -1.53 7.64 4.12
C TYR A 345 -1.40 6.36 3.28
N HIS A 346 -0.40 6.24 2.41
CA HIS A 346 -0.17 5.04 1.59
C HIS A 346 0.05 3.79 2.45
N THR A 347 0.78 3.86 3.57
CA THR A 347 1.00 2.72 4.47
C THR A 347 -0.28 2.22 5.16
N LEU A 348 -1.37 2.98 5.10
CA LEU A 348 -2.66 2.67 5.71
C LEU A 348 -3.72 2.22 4.68
N ILE A 349 -3.36 2.06 3.41
CA ILE A 349 -4.26 1.51 2.39
C ILE A 349 -4.29 -0.02 2.49
N HIS A 350 -3.12 -0.67 2.47
CA HIS A 350 -2.97 -2.12 2.59
C HIS A 350 -2.18 -2.52 3.85
N PRO A 351 -2.36 -3.74 4.36
CA PRO A 351 -3.47 -4.67 4.13
C PRO A 351 -4.82 -4.04 4.42
N ASN A 352 -5.85 -4.41 3.64
CA ASN A 352 -7.20 -3.88 3.78
C ASN A 352 -8.21 -4.92 4.29
N THR A 353 -9.37 -4.45 4.70
CA THR A 353 -10.45 -5.28 5.25
C THR A 353 -11.04 -6.19 4.18
N LEU A 354 -11.18 -7.49 4.47
CA LEU A 354 -11.83 -8.49 3.62
C LEU A 354 -13.24 -8.81 4.07
N ASN A 355 -13.48 -8.88 5.39
CA ASN A 355 -14.79 -9.30 5.92
C ASN A 355 -15.87 -8.22 5.75
N ASP A 356 -17.09 -8.68 5.48
CA ASP A 356 -18.28 -7.86 5.47
C ASP A 356 -18.66 -7.34 6.87
N ILE A 357 -19.58 -6.39 6.94
CA ILE A 357 -19.99 -5.77 8.19
C ILE A 357 -20.63 -6.75 9.19
N ASN A 358 -21.17 -7.87 8.68
CA ASN A 358 -21.68 -8.97 9.49
C ASN A 358 -20.61 -9.98 9.94
N GLY A 359 -19.34 -9.71 9.61
CA GLY A 359 -18.17 -10.54 9.94
C GLY A 359 -17.90 -11.69 8.96
N GLN A 360 -18.72 -11.91 7.95
CA GLN A 360 -18.52 -12.97 6.97
C GLN A 360 -17.38 -12.66 6.00
N TYR A 361 -16.62 -13.70 5.61
CA TYR A 361 -15.56 -13.61 4.62
C TYR A 361 -15.32 -14.98 3.94
N PRO A 362 -14.81 -15.02 2.70
CA PRO A 362 -14.40 -16.27 2.08
C PRO A 362 -13.07 -16.76 2.69
N VAL A 363 -12.97 -18.05 3.02
CA VAL A 363 -11.68 -18.67 3.43
C VAL A 363 -10.74 -18.79 2.24
N ILE A 364 -9.44 -19.06 2.50
CA ILE A 364 -8.46 -19.32 1.43
C ILE A 364 -9.00 -20.43 0.51
N LYS A 365 -8.85 -20.24 -0.81
CA LYS A 365 -9.44 -21.08 -1.88
C LYS A 365 -10.97 -21.12 -1.91
N ARG A 366 -11.64 -20.27 -1.16
CA ARG A 366 -13.11 -20.06 -1.17
C ARG A 366 -13.97 -21.31 -1.02
N THR A 367 -13.46 -22.35 -0.34
CA THR A 367 -14.17 -23.60 -0.13
C THR A 367 -15.40 -23.46 0.77
N LYS A 368 -15.44 -22.41 1.57
CA LYS A 368 -16.58 -22.03 2.44
C LYS A 368 -16.55 -20.57 2.82
N ILE A 369 -17.64 -20.06 3.36
CA ILE A 369 -17.74 -18.77 4.03
C ILE A 369 -17.54 -19.00 5.52
N ALA A 370 -16.65 -18.22 6.11
CA ALA A 370 -16.42 -18.17 7.57
C ALA A 370 -16.92 -16.85 8.15
N LYS A 371 -16.85 -16.72 9.46
CA LYS A 371 -17.25 -15.51 10.21
C LYS A 371 -16.23 -15.21 11.30
N THR A 372 -15.96 -13.93 11.52
CA THR A 372 -15.10 -13.43 12.60
C THR A 372 -15.73 -12.18 13.25
N ASP A 373 -15.40 -11.96 14.51
CA ASP A 373 -15.67 -10.71 15.23
C ASP A 373 -14.49 -9.71 15.14
N ASP A 374 -13.30 -10.19 14.77
CA ASP A 374 -12.12 -9.37 14.49
C ASP A 374 -12.13 -8.87 13.03
N THR A 375 -11.22 -7.98 12.68
CA THR A 375 -10.99 -7.62 11.29
C THR A 375 -10.18 -8.70 10.59
N ARG A 376 -10.75 -9.31 9.54
CA ARG A 376 -10.02 -10.17 8.61
C ARG A 376 -9.34 -9.27 7.57
N TYR A 377 -8.02 -9.23 7.59
CA TYR A 377 -7.21 -8.50 6.62
C TYR A 377 -6.86 -9.36 5.41
N THR A 378 -6.59 -8.68 4.29
CA THR A 378 -6.16 -9.24 3.00
C THR A 378 -5.18 -8.29 2.31
N VAL A 379 -4.61 -8.72 1.19
CA VAL A 379 -3.55 -8.00 0.44
C VAL A 379 -2.27 -7.92 1.28
N PHE A 380 -1.70 -9.09 1.52
CA PHE A 380 -0.46 -9.24 2.25
C PHE A 380 0.71 -9.46 1.28
N SER A 381 1.37 -8.39 0.86
CA SER A 381 2.66 -8.44 0.15
C SER A 381 3.79 -8.55 1.16
N LEU A 382 3.92 -9.72 1.81
CA LEU A 382 4.78 -9.84 2.98
C LEU A 382 6.27 -9.78 2.66
N TRP A 383 6.69 -10.18 1.44
CA TRP A 383 8.08 -10.07 1.00
C TRP A 383 8.59 -8.62 1.03
N ASP A 384 7.72 -7.67 0.72
CA ASP A 384 8.02 -6.24 0.72
C ASP A 384 7.84 -5.66 2.13
N THR A 385 6.68 -5.88 2.74
CA THR A 385 6.20 -5.15 3.91
C THR A 385 6.84 -5.58 5.22
N TYR A 386 7.46 -6.78 5.31
CA TYR A 386 8.14 -7.22 6.54
C TYR A 386 9.29 -6.30 6.93
N ARG A 387 9.87 -5.59 5.96
CA ARG A 387 11.08 -4.79 6.13
C ARG A 387 10.85 -3.54 6.97
N ASN A 388 9.69 -2.89 6.81
CA ASN A 388 9.41 -1.62 7.50
C ASN A 388 7.91 -1.34 7.76
N VAL A 389 6.98 -1.76 6.90
CA VAL A 389 5.55 -1.49 7.12
C VAL A 389 5.05 -2.15 8.40
N HIS A 390 5.29 -3.46 8.59
CA HIS A 390 4.86 -4.16 9.79
C HIS A 390 5.55 -3.66 11.08
N PRO A 391 6.86 -3.32 11.09
CA PRO A 391 7.48 -2.58 12.18
C PRO A 391 6.83 -1.23 12.47
N LEU A 392 6.40 -0.48 11.44
CA LEU A 392 5.65 0.79 11.62
C LEU A 392 4.28 0.54 12.23
N MET A 393 3.56 -0.47 11.74
CA MET A 393 2.27 -0.87 12.31
C MET A 393 2.42 -1.28 13.78
N SER A 394 3.43 -2.06 14.12
CA SER A 394 3.71 -2.46 15.50
C SER A 394 3.96 -1.24 16.41
N LEU A 395 4.66 -0.22 15.94
CA LEU A 395 4.97 0.98 16.73
C LEU A 395 3.75 1.88 16.91
N VAL A 396 2.99 2.14 15.84
CA VAL A 396 1.98 3.21 15.80
C VAL A 396 0.55 2.66 15.84
N TYR A 397 0.33 1.47 15.29
CA TYR A 397 -0.99 0.84 15.11
C TYR A 397 -1.02 -0.61 15.64
N PRO A 398 -0.59 -0.86 16.90
CA PRO A 398 -0.34 -2.21 17.40
C PRO A 398 -1.60 -3.10 17.41
N LYS A 399 -2.81 -2.53 17.60
CA LYS A 399 -4.06 -3.30 17.52
C LYS A 399 -4.31 -3.83 16.10
N GLN A 400 -4.13 -2.99 15.08
CA GLN A 400 -4.26 -3.42 13.69
C GLN A 400 -3.19 -4.47 13.35
N GLN A 401 -1.95 -4.29 13.83
CA GLN A 401 -0.90 -5.27 13.64
C GLN A 401 -1.25 -6.63 14.28
N SER A 402 -1.78 -6.63 15.50
CA SER A 402 -2.29 -7.85 16.15
C SER A 402 -3.37 -8.55 15.31
N ASP A 403 -4.33 -7.79 14.78
CA ASP A 403 -5.40 -8.35 13.94
C ASP A 403 -4.87 -8.88 12.60
N MET A 404 -3.81 -8.29 12.05
CA MET A 404 -3.09 -8.83 10.88
C MET A 404 -2.45 -10.17 11.21
N ILE A 405 -1.79 -10.32 12.38
CA ILE A 405 -1.25 -11.61 12.81
C ILE A 405 -2.37 -12.65 12.99
N LYS A 406 -3.49 -12.29 13.62
CA LYS A 406 -4.66 -13.17 13.74
C LYS A 406 -5.18 -13.61 12.36
N SER A 407 -5.18 -12.71 11.38
CA SER A 407 -5.54 -13.02 9.99
C SER A 407 -4.58 -14.05 9.39
N MET A 408 -3.26 -13.87 9.56
CA MET A 408 -2.24 -14.83 9.07
C MET A 408 -2.40 -16.23 9.73
N LEU A 409 -2.69 -16.27 11.03
CA LEU A 409 -2.91 -17.54 11.73
C LEU A 409 -4.23 -18.21 11.31
N THR A 410 -5.24 -17.44 10.98
CA THR A 410 -6.48 -17.98 10.41
C THR A 410 -6.24 -18.53 9.01
N MET A 411 -5.43 -17.88 8.18
CA MET A 411 -5.00 -18.41 6.86
C MET A 411 -4.24 -19.73 7.01
N PHE A 412 -3.39 -19.83 8.04
CA PHE A 412 -2.72 -21.10 8.37
C PHE A 412 -3.71 -22.22 8.69
N ASP A 413 -4.76 -21.94 9.50
CA ASP A 413 -5.80 -22.92 9.79
C ASP A 413 -6.59 -23.34 8.53
N GLU A 414 -6.80 -22.41 7.61
CA GLU A 414 -7.57 -22.63 6.36
C GLU A 414 -6.78 -23.40 5.29
N ASN A 415 -5.49 -23.09 5.14
CA ASN A 415 -4.65 -23.57 4.03
C ASN A 415 -3.49 -24.51 4.48
N GLY A 416 -3.19 -24.53 5.78
CA GLY A 416 -2.08 -25.31 6.34
C GLY A 416 -0.71 -24.63 6.25
N TRP A 417 -0.62 -23.42 5.70
CA TRP A 417 0.60 -22.65 5.55
C TRP A 417 0.39 -21.18 5.98
N LEU A 418 1.42 -20.56 6.52
CA LEU A 418 1.44 -19.11 6.71
C LEU A 418 1.45 -18.42 5.33
N PRO A 419 0.86 -17.21 5.21
CA PRO A 419 0.82 -16.50 3.95
C PRO A 419 2.20 -15.96 3.54
N LYS A 420 2.38 -15.77 2.24
CA LYS A 420 3.50 -15.07 1.62
C LYS A 420 3.03 -13.87 0.83
N TRP A 421 2.11 -14.08 -0.12
CA TRP A 421 1.50 -13.07 -0.97
C TRP A 421 0.01 -13.36 -1.15
N GLU A 422 -0.75 -13.14 -0.10
CA GLU A 422 -2.20 -13.40 -0.10
C GLU A 422 -2.96 -12.20 -0.64
N LEU A 423 -3.92 -12.46 -1.53
CA LEU A 423 -4.78 -11.50 -2.17
C LEU A 423 -6.23 -11.98 -2.19
N ASN A 424 -7.13 -11.29 -1.46
CA ASN A 424 -8.57 -11.56 -1.42
C ASN A 424 -8.91 -13.05 -1.27
N SER A 425 -8.31 -13.74 -0.30
CA SER A 425 -8.44 -15.18 -0.03
C SER A 425 -7.87 -16.11 -1.11
N THR A 426 -6.90 -15.61 -1.86
CA THR A 426 -6.04 -16.41 -2.74
C THR A 426 -4.61 -16.26 -2.29
N GLU A 427 -3.95 -17.37 -1.93
CA GLU A 427 -2.51 -17.37 -1.64
C GLU A 427 -1.76 -17.68 -2.92
N THR A 428 -1.07 -16.68 -3.45
CA THR A 428 -0.38 -16.78 -4.74
C THR A 428 1.02 -17.37 -4.64
N PHE A 429 1.62 -17.40 -3.45
CA PHE A 429 3.03 -17.72 -3.18
C PHE A 429 4.02 -16.97 -4.08
N THR A 430 3.61 -15.82 -4.62
CA THR A 430 4.49 -14.92 -5.39
C THR A 430 5.69 -14.51 -4.53
N MET A 431 6.82 -14.22 -5.15
CA MET A 431 8.11 -13.91 -4.52
C MET A 431 8.73 -15.08 -3.74
N VAL A 432 9.78 -14.80 -2.97
CA VAL A 432 10.58 -15.81 -2.29
C VAL A 432 10.63 -15.61 -0.79
N GLY A 433 11.12 -16.59 -0.03
CA GLY A 433 11.22 -16.49 1.40
C GLY A 433 10.01 -17.05 2.17
N ASP A 434 10.03 -16.80 3.48
CA ASP A 434 8.97 -17.13 4.45
C ASP A 434 8.76 -15.89 5.35
N PRO A 435 8.27 -14.79 4.77
CA PRO A 435 8.25 -13.48 5.44
C PRO A 435 7.28 -13.41 6.62
N ALA A 436 6.21 -14.22 6.63
CA ALA A 436 5.29 -14.24 7.76
C ALA A 436 5.98 -14.60 9.08
N SER A 437 6.96 -15.52 9.04
CA SER A 437 7.76 -15.88 10.22
C SER A 437 8.53 -14.66 10.77
N ILE A 438 9.02 -13.79 9.89
CA ILE A 438 9.72 -12.56 10.27
C ILE A 438 8.74 -11.57 10.92
N VAL A 439 7.58 -11.34 10.28
CA VAL A 439 6.54 -10.42 10.75
C VAL A 439 6.00 -10.83 12.12
N ILE A 440 5.71 -12.13 12.31
CA ILE A 440 5.23 -12.67 13.59
C ILE A 440 6.27 -12.44 14.69
N THR A 441 7.54 -12.76 14.40
CA THR A 441 8.64 -12.56 15.36
C THR A 441 8.81 -11.09 15.72
N ASP A 442 8.89 -10.20 14.72
CA ASP A 442 9.04 -8.75 14.95
C ASP A 442 7.90 -8.19 15.81
N THR A 443 6.67 -8.60 15.51
CA THR A 443 5.47 -8.22 16.28
C THR A 443 5.56 -8.70 17.72
N TYR A 444 5.91 -9.96 17.96
CA TYR A 444 6.07 -10.53 19.29
C TYR A 444 7.16 -9.83 20.08
N MET A 445 8.33 -9.64 19.50
CA MET A 445 9.50 -9.01 20.11
C MET A 445 9.26 -7.53 20.45
N ARG A 446 8.32 -6.86 19.76
CA ARG A 446 7.85 -5.49 20.09
C ARG A 446 6.76 -5.47 21.17
N GLY A 447 6.46 -6.62 21.80
CA GLY A 447 5.55 -6.69 22.95
C GLY A 447 4.09 -6.94 22.62
N ILE A 448 3.71 -7.09 21.34
CA ILE A 448 2.35 -7.38 20.91
C ILE A 448 2.15 -8.89 20.92
N ARG A 449 1.31 -9.38 21.83
CA ARG A 449 1.18 -10.83 22.12
C ARG A 449 -0.27 -11.29 22.33
N ASP A 450 -1.25 -10.50 21.94
CA ASP A 450 -2.69 -10.76 22.10
C ASP A 450 -3.28 -11.61 20.96
N TYR A 451 -2.54 -12.62 20.53
CA TYR A 451 -2.92 -13.65 19.58
C TYR A 451 -2.41 -15.02 20.05
N ASP A 452 -2.75 -16.10 19.33
CA ASP A 452 -2.30 -17.46 19.69
C ASP A 452 -0.81 -17.65 19.34
N VAL A 453 0.05 -17.31 20.33
CA VAL A 453 1.51 -17.35 20.17
C VAL A 453 2.04 -18.78 19.99
N ASN A 454 1.39 -19.79 20.61
CA ASN A 454 1.78 -21.19 20.46
C ASN A 454 1.51 -21.69 19.04
N LYS A 455 0.32 -21.36 18.50
CA LYS A 455 -0.01 -21.65 17.10
C LYS A 455 0.97 -20.95 16.14
N ALA A 456 1.29 -19.69 16.40
CA ALA A 456 2.23 -18.92 15.61
C ALA A 456 3.60 -19.63 15.53
N TYR A 457 4.18 -19.99 16.67
CA TYR A 457 5.45 -20.71 16.72
C TYR A 457 5.37 -22.08 16.04
N TYR A 458 4.29 -22.84 16.24
CA TYR A 458 4.07 -24.12 15.53
C TYR A 458 4.02 -23.94 14.01
N ALA A 459 3.29 -22.92 13.54
CA ALA A 459 3.16 -22.64 12.10
C ALA A 459 4.50 -22.27 11.45
N MET A 460 5.32 -21.47 12.15
CA MET A 460 6.68 -21.10 11.73
C MET A 460 7.59 -22.36 11.62
N LEU A 461 7.58 -23.22 12.64
CA LEU A 461 8.34 -24.47 12.62
C LEU A 461 7.90 -25.39 11.48
N LYS A 462 6.58 -25.50 11.24
CA LYS A 462 6.04 -26.30 10.12
C LYS A 462 6.56 -25.77 8.78
N GLY A 463 6.54 -24.46 8.54
CA GLY A 463 7.09 -23.83 7.34
C GLY A 463 8.58 -24.10 7.14
N ALA A 464 9.34 -24.10 8.26
CA ALA A 464 10.78 -24.24 8.23
C ALA A 464 11.31 -25.69 8.16
N ASP A 465 10.49 -26.69 8.47
CA ASP A 465 10.91 -28.09 8.61
C ASP A 465 10.19 -29.10 7.69
N ASN A 466 8.98 -28.79 7.23
CA ASN A 466 8.28 -29.70 6.34
C ASN A 466 8.87 -29.64 4.93
N VAL A 467 9.63 -30.66 4.56
CA VAL A 467 10.32 -30.74 3.25
C VAL A 467 9.41 -31.29 2.12
N GLU A 468 8.27 -31.86 2.46
CA GLU A 468 7.37 -32.46 1.48
C GLU A 468 6.26 -31.49 1.10
N ASN A 469 6.14 -31.22 -0.20
CA ASN A 469 5.08 -30.36 -0.76
C ASN A 469 4.96 -29.01 -0.05
N ASN A 470 6.08 -28.36 0.22
CA ASN A 470 6.13 -27.06 0.90
C ASN A 470 6.14 -25.91 -0.11
N PRO A 471 5.01 -25.25 -0.36
CA PRO A 471 4.95 -24.14 -1.31
C PRO A 471 5.57 -22.86 -0.74
N LEU A 472 5.66 -22.77 0.60
CA LEU A 472 6.23 -21.60 1.28
C LEU A 472 7.76 -21.55 1.12
N ARG A 473 8.43 -22.72 1.21
CA ARG A 473 9.89 -22.84 1.08
C ARG A 473 10.29 -23.87 0.01
N PRO A 474 10.13 -23.57 -1.30
CA PRO A 474 10.64 -24.43 -2.37
C PRO A 474 12.13 -24.74 -2.20
N GLY A 475 12.55 -25.98 -2.48
CA GLY A 475 13.94 -26.42 -2.35
C GLY A 475 14.42 -26.63 -0.90
N LEU A 476 13.53 -26.62 0.09
CA LEU A 476 13.88 -26.72 1.52
C LEU A 476 14.76 -27.92 1.85
N LYS A 477 14.55 -29.06 1.21
CA LYS A 477 15.37 -30.28 1.41
C LYS A 477 16.84 -30.04 1.08
N ASP A 478 17.12 -29.37 -0.03
CA ASP A 478 18.49 -28.99 -0.43
C ASP A 478 19.07 -27.92 0.49
N TYR A 479 18.26 -26.93 0.84
CA TYR A 479 18.66 -25.89 1.79
C TYR A 479 19.07 -26.49 3.15
N ILE A 480 18.32 -27.41 3.72
CA ILE A 480 18.66 -28.07 4.97
C ILE A 480 19.95 -28.90 4.82
N LYS A 481 20.07 -29.65 3.73
CA LYS A 481 21.20 -30.56 3.51
C LYS A 481 22.51 -29.84 3.21
N LYS A 482 22.47 -28.85 2.30
CA LYS A 482 23.66 -28.12 1.81
C LYS A 482 23.92 -26.83 2.61
N GLY A 483 22.87 -26.25 3.19
CA GLY A 483 22.86 -24.95 3.83
C GLY A 483 22.65 -23.79 2.84
N TYR A 484 22.35 -24.09 1.57
CA TYR A 484 22.03 -23.10 0.53
C TYR A 484 21.29 -23.76 -0.61
N LEU A 485 20.61 -22.95 -1.40
CA LEU A 485 19.98 -23.37 -2.65
C LEU A 485 20.99 -23.30 -3.81
N THR A 486 20.82 -24.16 -4.79
CA THR A 486 21.67 -24.22 -5.99
C THR A 486 20.92 -23.69 -7.21
N THR A 487 21.62 -23.56 -8.35
CA THR A 487 21.06 -23.07 -9.61
C THR A 487 19.90 -23.88 -10.18
N ASP A 488 19.57 -25.03 -9.58
CA ASP A 488 18.33 -25.78 -9.88
C ASP A 488 17.07 -25.11 -9.30
N ASN A 489 17.25 -24.10 -8.43
CA ASN A 489 16.17 -23.37 -7.78
C ASN A 489 16.10 -21.94 -8.34
N LYS A 490 14.91 -21.34 -8.33
CA LYS A 490 14.70 -19.96 -8.74
C LYS A 490 15.40 -19.01 -7.75
N GLY A 491 16.26 -18.11 -8.27
CA GLY A 491 16.99 -17.11 -7.49
C GLY A 491 17.68 -17.67 -6.24
N PRO A 492 18.59 -18.66 -6.37
CA PRO A 492 19.08 -19.44 -5.23
C PRO A 492 19.79 -18.60 -4.17
N VAL A 493 20.45 -17.50 -4.53
CA VAL A 493 21.10 -16.60 -3.58
C VAL A 493 20.05 -15.82 -2.81
N SER A 494 19.15 -15.12 -3.50
CA SER A 494 18.05 -14.36 -2.89
C SER A 494 17.20 -15.23 -1.97
N THR A 495 16.77 -16.40 -2.46
CA THR A 495 15.93 -17.32 -1.69
C THR A 495 16.66 -17.88 -0.46
N THR A 496 17.98 -18.17 -0.57
CA THR A 496 18.79 -18.59 0.59
C THR A 496 18.85 -17.48 1.63
N GLN A 497 19.07 -16.22 1.24
CA GLN A 497 19.13 -15.09 2.18
C GLN A 497 17.78 -14.86 2.88
N GLU A 498 16.67 -14.91 2.15
CA GLU A 498 15.34 -14.80 2.75
C GLU A 498 15.05 -15.93 3.76
N TYR A 499 15.45 -17.17 3.46
CA TYR A 499 15.36 -18.27 4.44
C TYR A 499 16.27 -18.04 5.65
N ASN A 500 17.44 -17.43 5.47
CA ASN A 500 18.33 -17.12 6.58
C ASN A 500 17.71 -16.06 7.53
N ILE A 501 17.07 -15.03 7.00
CA ILE A 501 16.40 -14.01 7.81
C ILE A 501 15.22 -14.64 8.58
N SER A 502 14.42 -15.48 7.89
CA SER A 502 13.32 -16.21 8.53
C SER A 502 13.81 -17.16 9.62
N ASP A 503 14.89 -17.91 9.37
CA ASP A 503 15.48 -18.82 10.35
C ASP A 503 16.06 -18.08 11.57
N TYR A 504 16.67 -16.92 11.36
CA TYR A 504 17.10 -16.06 12.46
C TYR A 504 15.88 -15.65 13.32
N SER A 505 14.81 -15.20 12.70
CA SER A 505 13.57 -14.83 13.38
C SER A 505 13.00 -15.99 14.17
N ILE A 506 12.95 -17.20 13.60
CA ILE A 506 12.53 -18.41 14.32
C ILE A 506 13.45 -18.69 15.51
N SER A 507 14.77 -18.46 15.39
CA SER A 507 15.69 -18.64 16.52
C SER A 507 15.42 -17.69 17.68
N LEU A 508 14.97 -16.46 17.41
CA LEU A 508 14.55 -15.50 18.43
C LEU A 508 13.27 -15.99 19.14
N MET A 509 12.27 -16.42 18.38
CA MET A 509 11.05 -16.99 18.96
C MET A 509 11.34 -18.25 19.79
N ALA A 510 12.19 -19.15 19.29
CA ALA A 510 12.62 -20.36 20.05
C ALA A 510 13.25 -19.99 21.40
N ASN A 511 14.03 -18.91 21.44
CA ASN A 511 14.62 -18.42 22.68
C ASN A 511 13.55 -17.99 23.70
N GLU A 512 12.53 -17.28 23.26
CA GLU A 512 11.40 -16.86 24.10
C GLU A 512 10.60 -18.07 24.65
N PHE A 513 10.54 -19.16 23.88
CA PHE A 513 9.91 -20.42 24.30
C PHE A 513 10.84 -21.33 25.12
N GLY A 514 12.11 -20.96 25.29
CA GLY A 514 13.09 -21.81 25.99
C GLY A 514 13.52 -23.06 25.22
N ASP A 515 13.23 -23.11 23.92
CA ASP A 515 13.53 -24.24 23.00
C ASP A 515 14.98 -24.16 22.52
N LYS A 516 15.92 -24.61 23.37
CA LYS A 516 17.37 -24.51 23.15
C LYS A 516 17.87 -25.19 21.87
N ASP A 517 17.25 -26.32 21.50
CA ASP A 517 17.65 -27.06 20.30
C ASP A 517 17.32 -26.27 19.03
N ASN A 518 16.13 -25.68 18.98
CA ASN A 518 15.73 -24.82 17.88
C ASN A 518 16.48 -23.49 17.88
N VAL A 519 16.80 -22.89 19.03
CA VAL A 519 17.70 -21.73 19.09
C VAL A 519 19.01 -22.00 18.37
N LYS A 520 19.69 -23.10 18.75
CA LYS A 520 20.99 -23.46 18.16
C LYS A 520 20.85 -23.74 16.66
N ARG A 521 19.93 -24.63 16.30
CA ARG A 521 19.73 -25.09 14.92
C ARG A 521 19.43 -23.95 13.96
N PHE A 522 18.46 -23.11 14.27
CA PHE A 522 18.03 -22.02 13.40
C PHE A 522 19.04 -20.88 13.37
N LYS A 523 19.73 -20.60 14.48
CA LYS A 523 20.83 -19.63 14.49
C LYS A 523 22.00 -20.07 13.59
N GLU A 524 22.38 -21.35 13.65
CA GLU A 524 23.42 -21.89 12.75
C GLU A 524 22.98 -21.82 11.28
N ARG A 525 21.72 -22.19 11.00
CA ARG A 525 21.15 -22.20 9.66
C ARG A 525 21.02 -20.79 9.06
N SER A 526 20.70 -19.78 9.87
CA SER A 526 20.62 -18.39 9.45
C SER A 526 21.96 -17.79 8.97
N LEU A 527 23.08 -18.41 9.31
CA LEU A 527 24.40 -17.95 8.89
C LEU A 527 24.90 -18.62 7.61
N SER A 528 24.06 -19.42 6.95
CA SER A 528 24.49 -20.25 5.82
C SER A 528 24.75 -19.44 4.54
N TYR A 529 24.27 -18.18 4.41
CA TYR A 529 24.67 -17.26 3.34
C TYR A 529 26.19 -17.16 3.16
N ARG A 530 26.97 -17.39 4.24
CA ARG A 530 28.43 -17.37 4.22
C ARG A 530 29.03 -18.40 3.26
N LYS A 531 28.28 -19.48 2.94
CA LYS A 531 28.70 -20.49 1.95
C LYS A 531 28.57 -19.99 0.51
N LEU A 532 27.77 -18.95 0.29
CA LEU A 532 27.60 -18.28 -1.00
C LEU A 532 28.51 -17.07 -1.18
N PHE A 533 29.28 -16.69 -0.17
CA PHE A 533 30.19 -15.56 -0.24
C PHE A 533 31.49 -15.92 -0.97
N ASP A 534 31.71 -15.33 -2.15
CA ASP A 534 32.94 -15.46 -2.92
C ASP A 534 33.95 -14.39 -2.47
N LYS A 535 34.99 -14.83 -1.76
CA LYS A 535 36.04 -13.94 -1.22
C LYS A 535 36.82 -13.21 -2.30
N ASN A 536 36.93 -13.79 -3.51
CA ASN A 536 37.70 -13.16 -4.59
C ASN A 536 36.95 -11.98 -5.20
N LEU A 537 35.62 -12.07 -5.26
CA LEU A 537 34.74 -11.02 -5.78
C LEU A 537 34.25 -10.07 -4.68
N ASN A 538 34.32 -10.50 -3.42
CA ASN A 538 33.72 -9.83 -2.26
C ASN A 538 32.19 -9.66 -2.40
N LEU A 539 31.53 -10.65 -3.03
CA LEU A 539 30.10 -10.68 -3.35
C LEU A 539 29.49 -12.05 -3.05
N LEU A 540 28.18 -12.06 -2.85
CA LEU A 540 27.41 -13.30 -2.85
C LEU A 540 27.24 -13.80 -4.29
N ARG A 541 27.41 -15.11 -4.50
CA ARG A 541 27.45 -15.72 -5.82
C ARG A 541 26.74 -17.09 -5.82
N PRO A 542 25.97 -17.43 -6.87
CA PRO A 542 25.29 -18.71 -6.95
C PRO A 542 26.25 -19.88 -7.12
N ARG A 543 25.81 -21.05 -6.62
CA ARG A 543 26.49 -22.34 -6.80
C ARG A 543 25.65 -23.32 -7.59
N THR A 544 26.33 -24.11 -8.40
CA THR A 544 25.77 -25.26 -9.13
C THR A 544 25.47 -26.44 -8.19
N PRO A 545 24.65 -27.42 -8.62
CA PRO A 545 24.30 -28.59 -7.78
C PRO A 545 25.48 -29.39 -7.27
N ASP A 546 26.60 -29.43 -8.01
CA ASP A 546 27.87 -30.06 -7.59
C ASP A 546 28.73 -29.21 -6.64
N GLY A 547 28.23 -28.02 -6.26
CA GLY A 547 28.84 -27.12 -5.29
C GLY A 547 29.91 -26.17 -5.82
N LYS A 548 30.16 -26.17 -7.13
CA LYS A 548 31.06 -25.22 -7.77
C LYS A 548 30.39 -23.85 -7.90
N TRP A 549 31.19 -22.80 -8.12
CA TRP A 549 30.69 -21.50 -8.47
C TRP A 549 30.03 -21.54 -9.87
N TYR A 550 28.88 -20.91 -10.01
CA TYR A 550 28.21 -20.76 -11.30
C TYR A 550 29.06 -19.90 -12.25
N GLU A 551 29.26 -20.36 -13.49
CA GLU A 551 30.00 -19.67 -14.55
C GLU A 551 29.23 -19.76 -15.89
N PRO A 552 29.28 -18.71 -16.72
CA PRO A 552 29.86 -17.40 -16.46
C PRO A 552 29.02 -16.59 -15.48
N PHE A 553 29.64 -15.78 -14.62
CA PHE A 553 28.96 -14.96 -13.64
C PHE A 553 29.25 -13.49 -13.89
N ASP A 554 28.20 -12.71 -14.21
CA ASP A 554 28.22 -11.25 -14.25
C ASP A 554 27.46 -10.69 -13.04
N PRO A 555 28.13 -10.01 -12.11
CA PRO A 555 27.49 -9.45 -10.92
C PRO A 555 26.48 -8.32 -11.22
N ASN A 556 26.48 -7.73 -12.43
CA ASN A 556 25.58 -6.66 -12.83
C ASN A 556 24.29 -7.21 -13.49
N SER A 557 24.25 -8.47 -13.89
CA SER A 557 23.09 -9.09 -14.52
C SER A 557 21.90 -9.17 -13.56
N GLY A 558 20.69 -8.86 -14.02
CA GLY A 558 19.44 -8.98 -13.27
C GLY A 558 18.88 -7.66 -12.73
N ALA A 559 19.43 -6.53 -13.14
CA ALA A 559 18.82 -5.23 -12.84
C ALA A 559 17.47 -5.08 -13.59
N ASN A 560 16.54 -4.30 -13.02
CA ASN A 560 15.26 -3.95 -13.66
C ASN A 560 14.43 -5.17 -14.13
N PHE A 561 14.24 -6.18 -13.29
CA PHE A 561 13.44 -7.39 -13.60
C PHE A 561 13.98 -8.27 -14.72
N GLU A 562 15.22 -8.05 -15.18
CA GLU A 562 15.87 -9.00 -16.07
C GLU A 562 16.07 -10.36 -15.39
N GLU A 563 15.78 -11.45 -16.11
CA GLU A 563 15.99 -12.80 -15.58
C GLU A 563 17.46 -13.02 -15.22
N ASN A 564 17.69 -13.52 -14.01
CA ASN A 564 19.00 -13.84 -13.48
C ASN A 564 19.00 -15.19 -12.80
N VAL A 565 20.04 -15.97 -13.01
CA VAL A 565 20.18 -17.30 -12.39
C VAL A 565 20.30 -17.22 -10.87
N GLY A 566 20.95 -16.17 -10.33
CA GLY A 566 21.29 -16.07 -8.91
C GLY A 566 20.26 -15.35 -8.05
N PHE A 567 19.54 -14.39 -8.62
CA PHE A 567 18.83 -13.37 -7.86
C PHE A 567 17.41 -13.17 -8.39
N ILE A 568 16.52 -12.70 -7.53
CA ILE A 568 15.15 -12.34 -7.85
C ILE A 568 15.05 -10.82 -7.87
N GLU A 569 14.57 -10.25 -8.97
CA GLU A 569 14.35 -8.80 -9.12
C GLU A 569 15.55 -7.97 -8.66
N GLY A 570 16.74 -8.38 -9.07
CA GLY A 570 17.95 -7.69 -8.67
C GLY A 570 19.22 -8.42 -9.07
N ASN A 571 20.35 -7.91 -8.62
CA ASN A 571 21.68 -8.40 -8.95
C ASN A 571 22.55 -8.66 -7.71
N ALA A 572 23.79 -9.11 -7.93
CA ALA A 572 24.68 -9.43 -6.85
C ALA A 572 25.08 -8.23 -5.96
N TRP A 573 25.05 -7.02 -6.50
CA TRP A 573 25.35 -5.80 -5.73
C TRP A 573 24.24 -5.47 -4.75
N GLN A 574 22.98 -5.50 -5.21
CA GLN A 574 21.80 -5.20 -4.41
C GLN A 574 21.62 -6.19 -3.26
N TYR A 575 21.80 -7.48 -3.54
CA TYR A 575 21.65 -8.53 -2.53
C TYR A 575 22.86 -8.72 -1.61
N ASN A 576 24.03 -8.13 -1.93
CA ASN A 576 25.25 -8.39 -1.18
C ASN A 576 25.18 -8.04 0.31
N PHE A 577 24.37 -7.05 0.66
CA PHE A 577 24.20 -6.56 2.03
C PHE A 577 22.88 -7.02 2.67
N MET A 578 22.04 -7.82 1.97
CA MET A 578 20.77 -8.29 2.49
C MET A 578 20.92 -9.45 3.49
N VAL A 579 21.66 -9.17 4.56
CA VAL A 579 21.84 -10.05 5.74
C VAL A 579 21.64 -9.22 7.03
N PRO A 580 20.48 -8.60 7.22
CA PRO A 580 20.24 -7.63 8.30
C PRO A 580 20.50 -8.23 9.69
N HIS A 581 20.35 -9.53 9.85
CA HIS A 581 20.56 -10.29 11.08
C HIS A 581 22.02 -10.56 11.43
N ASP A 582 22.98 -10.36 10.50
CA ASP A 582 24.42 -10.67 10.71
C ASP A 582 25.36 -9.68 10.00
N ILE A 583 25.04 -8.40 10.00
CA ILE A 583 25.91 -7.35 9.39
C ILE A 583 27.31 -7.38 9.96
N ILE A 584 27.48 -7.65 11.26
CA ILE A 584 28.81 -7.77 11.88
C ILE A 584 29.58 -8.97 11.31
N GLY A 585 28.89 -10.10 11.05
CA GLY A 585 29.51 -11.27 10.43
C GLY A 585 29.89 -11.02 8.98
N LEU A 586 29.02 -10.37 8.20
CA LEU A 586 29.31 -9.98 6.83
C LEU A 586 30.50 -9.03 6.75
N LYS A 587 30.56 -8.03 7.63
CA LYS A 587 31.69 -7.11 7.75
C LYS A 587 33.02 -7.83 7.98
N LYS A 588 33.03 -8.86 8.85
CA LYS A 588 34.22 -9.71 9.06
C LYS A 588 34.58 -10.52 7.81
N LEU A 589 33.59 -11.06 7.09
CA LEU A 589 33.84 -11.81 5.84
C LEU A 589 34.49 -10.92 4.78
N MET A 590 34.05 -9.66 4.68
CA MET A 590 34.58 -8.66 3.75
C MET A 590 35.98 -8.14 4.10
N GLY A 591 36.52 -8.43 5.30
CA GLY A 591 37.85 -8.00 5.72
C GLY A 591 37.86 -6.81 6.69
N GLY A 592 36.71 -6.48 7.31
CA GLY A 592 36.58 -5.45 8.36
C GLY A 592 35.96 -4.14 7.89
N ASP A 593 36.00 -3.13 8.76
CA ASP A 593 35.29 -1.87 8.59
C ASP A 593 35.62 -1.14 7.30
N GLN A 594 36.88 -1.04 6.94
CA GLN A 594 37.32 -0.30 5.77
C GLN A 594 36.89 -0.98 4.47
N ALA A 595 37.05 -2.30 4.36
CA ALA A 595 36.63 -3.06 3.18
C ALA A 595 35.10 -3.06 3.02
N PHE A 596 34.37 -3.21 4.12
CA PHE A 596 32.91 -3.15 4.13
C PHE A 596 32.40 -1.79 3.68
N SER A 597 32.92 -0.69 4.25
CA SER A 597 32.51 0.66 3.85
C SER A 597 32.85 0.97 2.40
N ALA A 598 34.01 0.56 1.92
CA ALA A 598 34.40 0.76 0.53
C ALA A 598 33.48 0.01 -0.44
N GLN A 599 33.12 -1.25 -0.12
CA GLN A 599 32.19 -2.04 -0.93
C GLN A 599 30.77 -1.44 -0.91
N LEU A 600 30.31 -0.99 0.27
CA LEU A 600 29.02 -0.32 0.42
C LEU A 600 28.97 1.01 -0.36
N GLN A 601 30.02 1.83 -0.26
CA GLN A 601 30.13 3.08 -1.01
C GLN A 601 30.10 2.83 -2.53
N LYS A 602 30.77 1.76 -2.98
CA LYS A 602 30.84 1.40 -4.39
C LYS A 602 29.47 1.18 -5.03
N ILE A 603 28.50 0.60 -4.31
CA ILE A 603 27.12 0.39 -4.83
C ILE A 603 26.49 1.72 -5.25
N PHE A 604 26.65 2.76 -4.43
CA PHE A 604 26.12 4.10 -4.72
C PHE A 604 26.91 4.80 -5.83
N ASP A 605 28.23 4.69 -5.82
CA ASP A 605 29.10 5.35 -6.78
C ASP A 605 28.96 4.77 -8.21
N THR A 606 28.69 3.47 -8.31
CA THR A 606 28.51 2.76 -9.58
C THR A 606 27.05 2.66 -10.01
N LYS A 607 26.11 3.29 -9.27
CA LYS A 607 24.67 3.29 -9.54
C LYS A 607 24.07 1.88 -9.59
N GLN A 608 24.56 0.98 -8.74
CA GLN A 608 24.00 -0.36 -8.56
C GLN A 608 22.88 -0.36 -7.49
N PHE A 609 22.82 0.66 -6.65
CA PHE A 609 21.74 0.88 -5.70
C PHE A 609 20.46 1.26 -6.43
N ASP A 610 19.37 0.58 -6.14
CA ASP A 610 18.03 0.90 -6.64
C ASP A 610 17.09 1.24 -5.48
N MET A 611 16.70 2.52 -5.34
CA MET A 611 15.78 2.94 -4.29
C MET A 611 14.40 2.29 -4.41
N ALA A 612 14.05 1.77 -5.57
CA ALA A 612 12.76 1.12 -5.83
C ALA A 612 12.80 -0.40 -5.60
N ASN A 613 13.91 -0.95 -5.07
CA ASN A 613 14.06 -2.39 -4.89
C ASN A 613 14.32 -2.76 -3.42
N GLU A 614 13.46 -3.59 -2.83
CA GLU A 614 13.43 -3.96 -1.41
C GLU A 614 14.74 -4.54 -0.87
N PRO A 615 15.51 -5.38 -1.60
CA PRO A 615 16.72 -6.00 -1.08
C PRO A 615 17.76 -5.01 -0.58
N ASP A 616 17.83 -3.82 -1.13
CA ASP A 616 18.89 -2.87 -0.81
C ASP A 616 18.43 -1.54 -0.17
N ILE A 617 17.12 -1.35 0.08
CA ILE A 617 16.60 -0.13 0.72
C ILE A 617 17.19 0.14 2.13
N ALA A 618 17.73 -0.87 2.81
CA ALA A 618 18.40 -0.72 4.09
C ALA A 618 19.87 -0.27 3.94
N ASN A 619 20.48 -0.39 2.76
CA ASN A 619 21.91 -0.13 2.54
C ASN A 619 22.37 1.26 2.98
N PRO A 620 21.61 2.36 2.78
CA PRO A 620 22.03 3.70 3.23
C PRO A 620 22.32 3.79 4.72
N TYR A 621 21.64 2.97 5.53
CA TYR A 621 21.79 2.98 6.99
C TYR A 621 22.97 2.14 7.48
N LEU A 622 23.53 1.25 6.65
CA LEU A 622 24.58 0.32 7.06
C LEU A 622 25.91 1.00 7.40
N PHE A 623 26.12 2.24 6.95
CA PHE A 623 27.28 3.04 7.39
C PHE A 623 27.29 3.27 8.92
N ASN A 624 26.14 3.19 9.60
CA ASN A 624 26.08 3.27 11.07
C ASN A 624 26.78 2.09 11.77
N TYR A 625 27.07 0.99 11.05
CA TYR A 625 27.89 -0.12 11.57
C TYR A 625 29.41 0.14 11.45
N VAL A 626 29.84 1.27 10.88
CA VAL A 626 31.24 1.60 10.64
C VAL A 626 31.62 2.83 11.47
N LYS A 627 32.40 2.60 12.53
CA LYS A 627 32.78 3.66 13.47
C LYS A 627 33.51 4.81 12.77
N GLY A 628 33.01 6.04 12.95
CA GLY A 628 33.55 7.26 12.36
C GLY A 628 33.00 7.59 10.96
N GLU A 629 32.20 6.70 10.38
CA GLU A 629 31.57 6.90 9.07
C GLU A 629 30.03 7.04 9.13
N GLU A 630 29.45 7.10 10.31
CA GLU A 630 28.01 7.18 10.55
C GLU A 630 27.38 8.41 9.88
N TYR A 631 28.19 9.46 9.65
CA TYR A 631 27.75 10.64 8.91
C TYR A 631 27.35 10.32 7.45
N LYS A 632 27.94 9.29 6.84
CA LYS A 632 27.58 8.87 5.48
C LYS A 632 26.15 8.35 5.42
N ALA A 633 25.66 7.65 6.46
CA ALA A 633 24.27 7.26 6.53
C ALA A 633 23.35 8.48 6.52
N GLN A 634 23.66 9.51 7.30
CA GLN A 634 22.86 10.74 7.38
C GLN A 634 22.82 11.48 6.04
N GLU A 635 23.99 11.63 5.39
CA GLU A 635 24.10 12.31 4.09
C GLU A 635 23.37 11.52 3.00
N MET A 636 23.52 10.20 2.97
CA MET A 636 22.91 9.34 1.97
C MET A 636 21.38 9.31 2.12
N VAL A 637 20.86 9.07 3.32
CA VAL A 637 19.41 9.07 3.56
C VAL A 637 18.79 10.42 3.18
N LYS A 638 19.41 11.54 3.61
CA LYS A 638 18.94 12.87 3.24
C LYS A 638 18.96 13.10 1.72
N LYS A 639 20.02 12.64 1.04
CA LYS A 639 20.13 12.72 -0.43
C LYS A 639 19.01 11.95 -1.10
N LEU A 640 18.79 10.70 -0.73
CA LEU A 640 17.77 9.83 -1.33
C LEU A 640 16.35 10.37 -1.12
N VAL A 641 16.04 10.86 0.09
CA VAL A 641 14.74 11.51 0.35
C VAL A 641 14.54 12.70 -0.60
N ARG A 642 15.56 13.55 -0.78
CA ARG A 642 15.45 14.73 -1.65
C ARG A 642 15.48 14.41 -3.14
N GLU A 643 16.09 13.32 -3.54
CA GLU A 643 16.21 12.90 -4.94
C GLU A 643 14.94 12.21 -5.43
N TYR A 644 14.39 11.29 -4.67
CA TYR A 644 13.35 10.37 -5.13
C TYR A 644 11.94 10.73 -4.64
N PHE A 645 11.79 11.38 -3.47
CA PHE A 645 10.46 11.65 -2.92
C PHE A 645 10.08 13.13 -3.04
N LYS A 646 9.02 13.40 -3.81
CA LYS A 646 8.60 14.76 -4.17
C LYS A 646 7.09 14.92 -4.15
N ASN A 647 6.64 16.16 -3.97
CA ASN A 647 5.23 16.51 -4.06
C ASN A 647 4.79 16.67 -5.52
N GLU A 648 4.86 15.58 -6.28
CA GLU A 648 4.45 15.51 -7.70
C GLU A 648 4.03 14.08 -8.06
N PRO A 649 3.30 13.83 -9.16
CA PRO A 649 2.88 12.49 -9.55
C PRO A 649 4.03 11.47 -9.67
N LYS A 650 5.22 11.90 -10.09
CA LYS A 650 6.46 11.09 -10.15
C LYS A 650 7.20 11.00 -8.82
N GLY A 651 6.59 11.38 -7.73
CA GLY A 651 7.22 11.56 -6.42
C GLY A 651 7.48 10.30 -5.62
N LEU A 652 7.47 9.11 -6.25
CA LEU A 652 7.97 7.85 -5.69
C LEU A 652 9.07 7.29 -6.60
N PRO A 653 10.04 6.53 -6.04
CA PRO A 653 11.16 5.98 -6.83
C PRO A 653 10.73 4.91 -7.84
N GLY A 654 9.65 4.20 -7.58
CA GLY A 654 9.07 3.11 -8.34
C GLY A 654 7.78 2.67 -7.69
N ASN A 655 7.44 1.38 -7.79
CA ASN A 655 6.28 0.81 -7.12
C ASN A 655 6.34 1.09 -5.62
N ASP A 656 5.21 1.45 -5.03
CA ASP A 656 5.13 1.71 -3.58
C ASP A 656 5.17 0.41 -2.75
N ASP A 657 5.00 -0.74 -3.40
CA ASP A 657 4.99 -2.10 -2.84
C ASP A 657 4.18 -2.19 -1.55
N THR A 658 2.88 -1.91 -1.73
CA THR A 658 1.86 -1.85 -0.67
C THR A 658 2.25 -0.99 0.54
N GLY A 659 2.97 0.10 0.27
CA GLY A 659 3.40 1.06 1.28
C GLY A 659 4.84 0.88 1.78
N THR A 660 5.64 -0.02 1.21
CA THR A 660 7.03 -0.26 1.65
C THR A 660 7.93 0.94 1.38
N MET A 661 7.86 1.52 0.17
CA MET A 661 8.64 2.72 -0.14
C MET A 661 8.15 3.92 0.69
N SER A 662 6.85 4.04 0.88
CA SER A 662 6.24 5.07 1.73
C SER A 662 6.65 4.91 3.20
N ALA A 663 6.68 3.70 3.76
CA ALA A 663 7.15 3.45 5.12
C ALA A 663 8.64 3.77 5.29
N TRP A 664 9.46 3.47 4.26
CA TRP A 664 10.86 3.87 4.25
C TRP A 664 11.00 5.40 4.38
N LEU A 665 10.19 6.15 3.62
CA LEU A 665 10.19 7.62 3.69
C LEU A 665 9.75 8.12 5.07
N VAL A 666 8.66 7.58 5.63
CA VAL A 666 8.16 7.95 6.96
C VAL A 666 9.25 7.78 8.00
N TYR A 667 9.90 6.62 8.06
CA TYR A 667 10.98 6.35 8.99
C TYR A 667 12.19 7.26 8.75
N SER A 668 12.61 7.44 7.50
CA SER A 668 13.74 8.30 7.14
C SER A 668 13.54 9.73 7.58
N MET A 669 12.33 10.27 7.38
CA MET A 669 12.00 11.64 7.78
C MET A 669 11.86 11.80 9.30
N MET A 670 11.47 10.73 10.02
CA MET A 670 11.48 10.68 11.49
C MET A 670 12.90 10.59 12.07
N GLY A 671 13.88 10.12 11.28
CA GLY A 671 15.27 9.92 11.71
C GLY A 671 15.54 8.62 12.45
N ILE A 672 14.71 7.61 12.27
CA ILE A 672 14.91 6.23 12.75
C ILE A 672 14.56 5.25 11.63
N TYR A 673 15.14 4.01 11.67
CA TYR A 673 14.79 2.96 10.72
C TYR A 673 14.91 1.57 11.36
N PRO A 674 13.96 0.63 11.15
CA PRO A 674 14.04 -0.74 11.67
C PRO A 674 15.06 -1.54 10.85
N ILE A 675 16.30 -1.64 11.35
CA ILE A 675 17.44 -2.14 10.55
C ILE A 675 17.50 -3.66 10.44
N SER A 676 16.93 -4.39 11.38
CA SER A 676 16.97 -5.85 11.42
C SER A 676 15.57 -6.41 11.69
N PRO A 677 14.78 -6.72 10.65
CA PRO A 677 13.46 -7.32 10.83
C PRO A 677 13.52 -8.59 11.69
N GLY A 678 12.59 -8.71 12.64
CA GLY A 678 12.56 -9.76 13.66
C GLY A 678 13.37 -9.43 14.92
N ASP A 679 14.36 -8.54 14.84
CA ASP A 679 15.11 -8.01 15.98
C ASP A 679 14.70 -6.52 16.17
N PRO A 680 14.01 -6.15 17.26
CA PRO A 680 13.35 -4.85 17.38
C PRO A 680 14.35 -3.73 17.73
N ILE A 681 15.25 -3.45 16.81
CA ILE A 681 16.27 -2.40 16.90
C ILE A 681 16.02 -1.35 15.83
N TYR A 682 16.13 -0.08 16.22
CA TYR A 682 16.18 1.04 15.28
C TYR A 682 17.61 1.56 15.15
N THR A 683 17.98 1.91 13.92
CA THR A 683 19.14 2.77 13.67
C THR A 683 18.72 4.23 13.59
N ILE A 684 19.60 5.16 13.98
CA ILE A 684 19.28 6.58 14.13
C ILE A 684 20.01 7.39 13.07
N THR A 685 19.28 8.28 12.41
CA THR A 685 19.79 9.31 11.49
C THR A 685 19.26 10.69 11.90
N ALA A 686 19.56 11.73 11.13
CA ALA A 686 19.06 13.07 11.43
C ALA A 686 17.59 13.22 11.01
N PRO A 687 16.66 13.51 11.93
CA PRO A 687 15.27 13.82 11.58
C PRO A 687 15.19 14.99 10.60
N MET A 688 14.22 14.99 9.70
CA MET A 688 13.99 16.09 8.77
C MET A 688 13.15 17.22 9.40
N PHE A 689 12.34 16.89 10.41
CA PHE A 689 11.53 17.81 11.19
C PHE A 689 12.25 18.27 12.46
N HIS A 690 11.86 19.43 13.01
CA HIS A 690 12.35 19.87 14.29
C HIS A 690 11.88 18.98 15.42
N ARG A 691 10.64 18.51 15.30
CA ARG A 691 10.01 17.64 16.28
C ARG A 691 9.08 16.64 15.59
N VAL A 692 9.13 15.40 16.04
CA VAL A 692 8.18 14.34 15.70
C VAL A 692 7.60 13.81 16.99
N THR A 693 6.28 13.77 17.10
CA THR A 693 5.57 13.18 18.25
C THR A 693 4.83 11.95 17.77
N ILE A 694 5.18 10.79 18.30
CA ILE A 694 4.51 9.51 18.02
C ILE A 694 3.61 9.21 19.21
N LYS A 695 2.30 9.16 18.98
CA LYS A 695 1.32 8.71 19.98
C LYS A 695 1.41 7.19 20.11
N LEU A 696 1.48 6.70 21.33
CA LEU A 696 1.57 5.29 21.65
C LEU A 696 0.22 4.79 22.19
N ASP A 697 -0.17 3.58 21.78
CA ASP A 697 -1.42 2.97 22.25
C ASP A 697 -1.25 2.47 23.71
N PRO A 698 -2.02 3.00 24.69
CA PRO A 698 -1.85 2.66 26.12
C PRO A 698 -2.20 1.20 26.44
N ARG A 699 -2.84 0.47 25.52
CA ARG A 699 -3.09 -0.98 25.68
C ARG A 699 -1.82 -1.81 25.54
N TYR A 700 -0.83 -1.30 24.82
CA TYR A 700 0.42 -1.99 24.50
C TYR A 700 1.65 -1.31 25.12
N TYR A 701 1.62 0.00 25.31
CA TYR A 701 2.75 0.78 25.77
C TYR A 701 2.46 1.51 27.09
N LYS A 702 3.49 1.66 27.93
CA LYS A 702 3.39 2.33 29.23
C LYS A 702 3.34 3.87 29.13
N LYS A 703 3.74 4.41 28.01
CA LYS A 703 3.79 5.85 27.74
C LYS A 703 2.74 6.22 26.70
N ASP A 704 2.21 7.44 26.79
CA ASP A 704 1.21 7.93 25.86
C ASP A 704 1.85 8.43 24.54
N SER A 705 3.13 8.77 24.57
CA SER A 705 3.87 9.24 23.41
C SER A 705 5.37 9.22 23.62
N ILE A 706 6.10 9.23 22.51
CA ILE A 706 7.53 9.54 22.45
C ILE A 706 7.77 10.69 21.48
N VAL A 707 8.73 11.56 21.83
CA VAL A 707 9.14 12.70 21.01
C VAL A 707 10.53 12.47 20.45
N ILE A 708 10.71 12.65 19.14
CA ILE A 708 12.02 12.79 18.51
C ILE A 708 12.24 14.28 18.26
N GLU A 709 13.33 14.83 18.78
CA GLU A 709 13.66 16.24 18.67
C GLU A 709 15.00 16.44 17.98
N ARG A 710 15.03 17.28 16.98
CA ARG A 710 16.25 17.69 16.29
C ARG A 710 16.71 19.04 16.81
N GLN A 711 17.94 19.12 17.29
CA GLN A 711 18.61 20.38 17.61
C GLN A 711 19.75 20.61 16.62
N ILE A 712 19.75 21.80 15.98
CA ILE A 712 20.83 22.22 15.08
C ILE A 712 21.55 23.38 15.77
N ASN A 713 22.83 23.20 16.02
CA ASN A 713 23.67 24.29 16.54
C ASN A 713 24.36 25.04 15.39
N ASN A 714 25.14 24.32 14.57
CA ASN A 714 25.84 24.91 13.42
C ASN A 714 25.48 24.22 12.09
N GLY A 715 24.65 23.15 12.13
CA GLY A 715 24.29 22.31 11.00
C GLY A 715 25.36 21.29 10.63
N GLY A 716 24.98 20.17 10.03
CA GLY A 716 25.91 19.16 9.55
C GLY A 716 25.73 17.81 10.21
N LYS A 717 26.80 17.28 10.80
CA LYS A 717 26.83 15.90 11.31
C LYS A 717 26.19 15.79 12.68
N ILE A 718 25.63 14.64 13.01
CA ILE A 718 25.20 14.31 14.37
C ILE A 718 26.43 14.30 15.28
N ASN A 719 26.37 15.12 16.33
CA ASN A 719 27.41 15.22 17.34
C ASN A 719 27.08 14.37 18.57
N SER A 720 25.82 14.34 18.97
CA SER A 720 25.36 13.50 20.08
C SER A 720 23.90 13.09 19.90
N ILE A 721 23.56 11.97 20.52
CA ILE A 721 22.20 11.45 20.61
C ILE A 721 21.90 11.27 22.09
N GLU A 722 20.75 11.73 22.55
CA GLU A 722 20.33 11.62 23.94
C GLU A 722 18.95 10.97 24.05
N LEU A 723 18.81 10.03 24.97
CA LEU A 723 17.51 9.50 25.39
C LEU A 723 17.21 9.99 26.82
N ASN A 724 16.15 10.77 26.99
CA ASN A 724 15.76 11.34 28.29
C ASN A 724 16.89 12.14 28.97
N GLY A 725 17.71 12.85 28.18
CA GLY A 725 18.86 13.63 28.66
C GLY A 725 20.12 12.82 28.97
N LYS A 726 20.13 11.50 28.72
CA LYS A 726 21.30 10.66 28.82
C LYS A 726 21.88 10.39 27.43
N THR A 727 23.17 10.66 27.27
CA THR A 727 23.88 10.41 26.01
C THR A 727 23.88 8.91 25.68
N LEU A 728 23.50 8.59 24.43
CA LEU A 728 23.66 7.27 23.82
C LEU A 728 25.01 7.22 23.09
N ASN A 729 25.84 6.20 23.41
CA ASN A 729 27.11 5.97 22.72
C ASN A 729 26.95 5.07 21.49
N SER A 730 25.79 5.12 20.85
CA SER A 730 25.40 4.25 19.74
C SER A 730 24.42 4.96 18.82
N PHE A 731 24.51 4.65 17.53
CA PHE A 731 23.48 4.99 16.54
C PHE A 731 22.34 3.95 16.46
N PHE A 732 22.28 3.06 17.44
CA PHE A 732 21.25 2.03 17.54
C PHE A 732 20.53 2.14 18.88
N ILE A 733 19.23 1.90 18.87
CA ILE A 733 18.37 1.89 20.05
C ILE A 733 17.37 0.72 19.98
N SER A 734 17.18 0.00 21.09
CA SER A 734 16.14 -1.04 21.15
C SER A 734 14.73 -0.43 21.09
N HIS A 735 13.76 -1.19 20.61
CA HIS A 735 12.37 -0.77 20.65
C HIS A 735 11.90 -0.49 22.08
N ASP A 736 12.29 -1.35 23.03
CA ASP A 736 11.90 -1.20 24.44
C ASP A 736 12.44 0.09 25.05
N ASP A 737 13.72 0.41 24.84
CA ASP A 737 14.28 1.67 25.30
C ASP A 737 13.60 2.88 24.63
N PHE A 738 13.28 2.77 23.36
CA PHE A 738 12.64 3.83 22.59
C PHE A 738 11.24 4.11 23.11
N VAL A 739 10.35 3.10 23.18
CA VAL A 739 8.93 3.30 23.59
C VAL A 739 8.76 3.54 25.10
N ASN A 740 9.70 3.13 25.92
CA ASN A 740 9.72 3.46 27.36
C ASN A 740 10.40 4.81 27.63
N GLY A 741 11.07 5.39 26.62
CA GLY A 741 11.57 6.76 26.65
C GLY A 741 10.43 7.79 26.56
N THR A 742 10.77 9.06 26.79
CA THR A 742 9.86 10.18 26.56
C THR A 742 10.37 11.08 25.43
N LYS A 743 11.70 11.12 25.26
CA LYS A 743 12.35 12.01 24.32
C LYS A 743 13.68 11.44 23.82
N LEU A 744 13.76 11.28 22.52
CA LEU A 744 15.00 11.04 21.78
C LEU A 744 15.44 12.37 21.17
N LYS A 745 16.62 12.85 21.51
CA LYS A 745 17.16 14.11 21.02
C LYS A 745 18.39 13.86 20.15
N VAL A 746 18.37 14.39 18.94
CA VAL A 746 19.48 14.30 17.96
C VAL A 746 20.08 15.70 17.81
N ILE A 747 21.34 15.86 18.16
CA ILE A 747 22.07 17.14 18.18
C ILE A 747 23.09 17.14 17.05
N GLN A 748 22.99 18.17 16.17
CA GLN A 748 23.89 18.39 15.04
C GLN A 748 24.74 19.62 15.25
N ASN A 749 26.04 19.52 14.99
CA ASN A 749 27.02 20.61 15.01
C ASN A 749 27.57 20.89 13.62
#